data_e5a407e6a83916cc31e8a0750ac6fd23
#
_entry.id   e5a407e6a83916cc31e8a0750ac6fd23
#
_cell.length_a   1.000
_cell.length_b   1.000
_cell.length_c   1.000
_cell.angle_alpha   90.00
_cell.angle_beta   90.00
_cell.angle_gamma   90.00
#
_symmetry.space_group_name_H-M   'P 1'
#
loop_
_entity.id
_entity.type
_entity.pdbx_description
1 polymer ?
#
loop_
_entity_poly.entity_id
_entity_poly.type
_entity_poly.pdbx_seq_one_letter_code
_entity_poly.pdbx_strand_id
1 'polypeptide(L)'
;MPGRPDLPDLAWPFDLPDPPDLPDPPDSATLSPMERRDFIKLTAISSASATLASCGNPEHQLIRFVPDEDLAPGIAEFKPSVCPACAAGCAVNVRVMQADVDTVRNGQSGVVTMSVAKKLEGQPKDPISQGGLCARGQASIQITYHPDRLTQPMKRKGNRGSGDFAPVSWDEAIGEFVAKLDAIARSGDQKSVAFVTRPRRSRRSALVAEFAAKLGAPAPIVFDPMGDDVVRRANAISFGREQLPTIDLARSRFVISFGADLLGTWNSPVAQSAGYGAMRQGHPQQRGKLAVVESRMSITGANADEWVPVKPGTEGVLALGLAHVILASKLRPSGSGRAAAAIDGWSGGLADYAPARVEQITGVAAKRVERLARELVDFHPAVAVAGGPAVAHSNGLFHALAVNALNDLLGAVEQPGGIFFTPGGHSPTPDPQSLHALSTAKLVVVDEANPVYSAPAALKVRELFEKAPFVVSFSSFVDDTSAYADLILPDHTFLESWADTTPESGSIEAVTTVAGPVMKPLHQTRATADVLIEVAGKLKSPIALPWKTAEELAKSPASSPQPPQAARAPEGAAGRYSEPRFDGDAAQFPFHFLPYKTPQFGDGSGAPAVAAGNARSADLGDVEQLGGNQSADRGASADRAGRSRRRHLAARDGPRAGDDLPGDRA
;
A
#
# COMPACT_ATOMS: atom_id res chain seq x y z
N MET A 1 -17.49 14.00 51.72
CA MET A 1 -16.37 14.90 51.41
C MET A 1 -15.18 14.48 52.23
N PRO A 2 -14.05 14.14 51.62
CA PRO A 2 -12.75 14.70 51.98
C PRO A 2 -11.91 15.06 50.72
N GLY A 3 -11.17 16.06 50.85
CA GLY A 3 -10.08 16.85 50.41
C GLY A 3 -9.25 16.37 49.20
N ARG A 4 -9.07 17.27 48.23
CA ARG A 4 -8.00 17.20 47.21
C ARG A 4 -6.64 17.46 47.88
N PRO A 5 -5.58 16.75 47.50
CA PRO A 5 -4.22 17.15 47.84
C PRO A 5 -3.71 18.24 46.90
N ASP A 6 -3.06 19.23 47.49
CA ASP A 6 -2.39 20.35 46.83
C ASP A 6 -1.19 19.88 46.00
N LEU A 7 -1.09 20.37 44.76
CA LEU A 7 0.09 20.25 43.92
C LEU A 7 1.00 21.49 44.14
N PRO A 8 2.33 21.34 44.21
CA PRO A 8 3.21 22.46 44.42
C PRO A 8 3.34 23.33 43.17
N ASP A 9 3.32 24.65 43.39
CA ASP A 9 3.59 25.70 42.42
C ASP A 9 5.02 25.54 41.83
N LEU A 10 5.10 25.22 40.54
CA LEU A 10 6.33 25.36 39.76
C LEU A 10 6.40 26.78 39.18
N ALA A 11 7.12 27.66 39.85
CA ALA A 11 7.48 28.98 39.35
C ALA A 11 8.39 28.84 38.13
N TRP A 12 8.01 29.47 37.04
CA TRP A 12 8.85 29.61 35.84
C TRP A 12 9.79 30.81 36.01
N PRO A 13 11.09 30.70 35.78
CA PRO A 13 12.03 31.77 35.97
C PRO A 13 12.24 32.58 34.70
N PHE A 14 11.28 33.36 34.26
CA PHE A 14 11.47 34.44 33.32
C PHE A 14 10.56 35.60 33.66
N ASP A 15 11.14 36.64 34.36
CA ASP A 15 10.58 37.97 34.43
C ASP A 15 10.62 38.59 33.04
N LEU A 16 9.45 38.70 32.43
CA LEU A 16 9.30 39.54 31.23
C LEU A 16 9.10 41.00 31.72
N PRO A 17 9.81 41.99 31.13
CA PRO A 17 9.56 43.38 31.47
C PRO A 17 8.15 43.80 31.07
N ASP A 18 7.52 44.63 31.86
CA ASP A 18 6.18 45.19 31.60
C ASP A 18 6.15 45.87 30.23
N PRO A 19 5.09 45.67 29.44
CA PRO A 19 4.94 46.35 28.15
C PRO A 19 4.83 47.88 28.39
N PRO A 20 5.43 48.71 27.54
CA PRO A 20 5.33 50.15 27.64
C PRO A 20 3.87 50.60 27.51
N ASP A 21 3.47 51.57 28.36
CA ASP A 21 2.17 52.18 28.32
C ASP A 21 1.78 52.62 26.90
N LEU A 22 0.73 51.99 26.38
CA LEU A 22 0.12 52.45 25.11
C LEU A 22 -0.68 53.72 25.40
N PRO A 23 -0.56 54.77 24.58
CA PRO A 23 -1.37 55.98 24.73
C PRO A 23 -2.87 55.63 24.54
N ASP A 24 -3.71 56.27 25.38
CA ASP A 24 -5.14 56.13 25.33
C ASP A 24 -5.71 56.32 23.91
N PRO A 25 -6.67 55.50 23.48
CA PRO A 25 -7.29 55.65 22.18
C PRO A 25 -7.99 57.01 22.08
N PRO A 26 -7.84 57.74 20.97
CA PRO A 26 -8.52 59.01 20.79
C PRO A 26 -10.05 58.80 20.82
N ASP A 27 -10.74 59.76 21.44
CA ASP A 27 -12.18 59.83 21.61
C ASP A 27 -12.92 59.38 20.34
N SER A 28 -13.95 58.55 20.53
CA SER A 28 -14.81 58.00 19.51
C SER A 28 -15.34 59.11 18.57
N ALA A 29 -14.60 59.32 17.49
CA ALA A 29 -15.15 60.03 16.35
C ALA A 29 -16.28 59.20 15.76
N THR A 30 -17.50 59.66 15.84
CA THR A 30 -18.67 59.14 15.17
C THR A 30 -18.40 59.02 13.68
N LEU A 31 -18.15 57.78 13.22
CA LEU A 31 -18.03 57.51 11.80
C LEU A 31 -19.41 57.75 11.16
N SER A 32 -19.48 58.76 10.34
CA SER A 32 -20.65 58.98 9.46
C SER A 32 -20.89 57.72 8.65
N PRO A 33 -22.14 57.28 8.43
CA PRO A 33 -22.42 56.09 7.63
C PRO A 33 -21.85 56.27 6.22
N MET A 34 -20.88 55.40 5.89
CA MET A 34 -20.23 55.42 4.58
C MET A 34 -21.25 55.06 3.49
N GLU A 35 -21.40 55.93 2.49
CA GLU A 35 -22.31 55.68 1.38
C GLU A 35 -21.88 54.42 0.61
N ARG A 36 -22.86 53.63 0.14
CA ARG A 36 -22.63 52.41 -0.63
C ARG A 36 -21.65 52.60 -1.81
N ARG A 37 -21.62 53.79 -2.40
CA ARG A 37 -20.74 54.16 -3.50
C ARG A 37 -19.29 54.31 -3.06
N ASP A 38 -19.04 54.80 -1.86
CA ASP A 38 -17.67 54.95 -1.30
C ASP A 38 -17.15 53.64 -0.78
N PHE A 39 -17.99 52.76 -0.24
CA PHE A 39 -17.65 51.39 0.08
C PHE A 39 -17.19 50.61 -1.17
N ILE A 40 -17.92 50.74 -2.28
CA ILE A 40 -17.58 50.09 -3.57
C ILE A 40 -16.26 50.64 -4.11
N LYS A 41 -16.01 51.94 -4.02
CA LYS A 41 -14.71 52.54 -4.43
C LYS A 41 -13.56 52.05 -3.56
N LEU A 42 -13.75 52.01 -2.25
CA LEU A 42 -12.73 51.55 -1.32
C LEU A 42 -12.41 50.06 -1.55
N THR A 43 -13.44 49.25 -1.77
CA THR A 43 -13.29 47.83 -2.09
C THR A 43 -12.61 47.58 -3.45
N ALA A 44 -12.92 48.40 -4.45
CA ALA A 44 -12.27 48.35 -5.76
C ALA A 44 -10.80 48.78 -5.69
N ILE A 45 -10.47 49.80 -4.90
CA ILE A 45 -9.08 50.29 -4.72
C ILE A 45 -8.29 49.25 -3.92
N SER A 46 -8.86 48.66 -2.86
CA SER A 46 -8.17 47.65 -2.07
C SER A 46 -7.98 46.32 -2.84
N SER A 47 -8.97 45.94 -3.68
CA SER A 47 -8.79 44.75 -4.54
C SER A 47 -7.80 45.00 -5.69
N ALA A 48 -7.75 46.21 -6.27
CA ALA A 48 -6.74 46.58 -7.26
C ALA A 48 -5.32 46.67 -6.64
N SER A 49 -5.22 47.18 -5.41
CA SER A 49 -3.94 47.21 -4.68
C SER A 49 -3.48 45.78 -4.32
N ALA A 50 -4.38 44.89 -3.93
CA ALA A 50 -4.06 43.49 -3.64
C ALA A 50 -3.63 42.72 -4.90
N THR A 51 -4.24 42.99 -6.06
CA THR A 51 -3.84 42.38 -7.33
C THR A 51 -2.51 42.94 -7.86
N LEU A 52 -2.22 44.22 -7.68
CA LEU A 52 -0.94 44.80 -8.04
C LEU A 52 0.19 44.35 -7.09
N ALA A 53 -0.09 44.16 -5.80
CA ALA A 53 0.85 43.58 -4.85
C ALA A 53 1.09 42.07 -5.09
N SER A 54 0.10 41.36 -5.67
CA SER A 54 0.19 39.96 -6.05
C SER A 54 1.04 39.71 -7.30
N CYS A 55 1.29 40.73 -8.13
CA CYS A 55 2.17 40.64 -9.30
C CYS A 55 3.67 40.84 -8.98
N GLY A 56 4.03 40.97 -7.71
CA GLY A 56 5.42 40.96 -7.26
C GLY A 56 6.06 39.59 -7.41
N ASN A 57 7.36 39.55 -7.67
CA ASN A 57 8.11 38.32 -7.84
C ASN A 57 7.78 37.33 -6.68
N PRO A 58 7.22 36.15 -6.95
CA PRO A 58 6.78 35.22 -5.89
C PRO A 58 7.94 34.78 -4.96
N GLU A 59 9.18 34.96 -5.39
CA GLU A 59 10.36 34.68 -4.55
C GLU A 59 10.47 35.61 -3.34
N HIS A 60 9.85 36.79 -3.37
CA HIS A 60 9.90 37.75 -2.26
C HIS A 60 8.65 37.72 -1.36
N GLN A 61 7.64 36.94 -1.69
CA GLN A 61 6.40 36.83 -0.92
C GLN A 61 6.33 35.57 -0.05
N LEU A 62 7.28 34.65 -0.18
CA LEU A 62 7.37 33.52 0.74
C LEU A 62 7.80 34.02 2.12
N ILE A 63 6.90 33.90 3.08
CA ILE A 63 7.26 34.09 4.49
C ILE A 63 8.31 33.02 4.80
N ARG A 64 9.56 33.43 4.95
CA ARG A 64 10.63 32.52 5.36
C ARG A 64 10.57 32.42 6.88
N PHE A 65 10.08 31.29 7.36
CA PHE A 65 10.07 30.97 8.79
C PHE A 65 11.47 30.64 9.34
N VAL A 66 12.43 30.40 8.45
CA VAL A 66 13.84 30.14 8.81
C VAL A 66 14.67 31.26 8.23
N PRO A 67 15.51 31.97 9.03
CA PRO A 67 16.45 32.95 8.54
C PRO A 67 17.35 32.39 7.45
N ASP A 68 17.79 33.23 6.49
CA ASP A 68 18.67 32.81 5.39
C ASP A 68 19.98 32.18 5.89
N GLU A 69 20.44 32.58 7.05
CA GLU A 69 21.63 32.08 7.73
C GLU A 69 21.48 30.61 8.21
N ASP A 70 20.24 30.16 8.44
CA ASP A 70 19.93 28.79 8.87
C ASP A 70 19.60 27.86 7.70
N LEU A 71 19.61 28.33 6.46
CA LEU A 71 19.48 27.48 5.30
C LEU A 71 20.72 26.61 5.18
N ALA A 72 20.53 25.29 5.15
CA ALA A 72 21.64 24.37 4.98
C ALA A 72 22.48 24.78 3.76
N PRO A 73 23.79 25.04 3.94
CA PRO A 73 24.64 25.47 2.87
C PRO A 73 24.70 24.43 1.75
N GLY A 74 24.62 24.90 0.52
CA GLY A 74 24.77 24.07 -0.66
C GLY A 74 23.62 24.18 -1.67
N ILE A 75 23.98 23.90 -2.92
CA ILE A 75 23.01 23.83 -4.03
C ILE A 75 22.29 22.51 -3.97
N ALA A 76 20.95 22.55 -3.98
CA ALA A 76 20.15 21.34 -4.07
C ALA A 76 20.20 20.79 -5.50
N GLU A 77 20.49 19.50 -5.62
CA GLU A 77 20.35 18.74 -6.86
C GLU A 77 19.09 17.89 -6.80
N PHE A 78 18.45 17.66 -7.95
CA PHE A 78 17.35 16.73 -8.06
C PHE A 78 17.77 15.53 -8.88
N LYS A 79 17.65 14.32 -8.28
CA LYS A 79 17.99 13.07 -8.94
C LYS A 79 16.77 12.16 -8.99
N PRO A 80 16.52 11.45 -10.11
CA PRO A 80 15.41 10.53 -10.21
C PRO A 80 15.65 9.28 -9.35
N SER A 81 14.57 8.70 -8.81
CA SER A 81 14.55 7.40 -8.18
C SER A 81 13.16 6.76 -8.30
N VAL A 82 12.97 5.59 -7.71
CA VAL A 82 11.71 4.85 -7.68
C VAL A 82 11.25 4.67 -6.23
N CYS A 83 10.01 5.01 -5.95
CA CYS A 83 9.43 4.81 -4.63
C CYS A 83 9.38 3.32 -4.26
N PRO A 84 9.91 2.90 -3.10
CA PRO A 84 9.93 1.51 -2.68
C PRO A 84 8.65 1.05 -1.98
N ALA A 85 7.72 1.98 -1.68
CA ALA A 85 6.66 1.77 -0.69
C ALA A 85 5.56 0.77 -1.10
N CYS A 86 5.30 0.58 -2.40
CA CYS A 86 4.30 -0.37 -2.89
C CYS A 86 4.50 -0.69 -4.39
N ALA A 87 3.68 -1.60 -4.92
CA ALA A 87 3.73 -2.04 -6.32
C ALA A 87 3.27 -0.97 -7.33
N ALA A 88 2.70 0.16 -6.89
CA ALA A 88 2.33 1.27 -7.78
C ALA A 88 3.53 1.87 -8.53
N GLY A 89 4.75 1.77 -7.97
CA GLY A 89 5.98 2.08 -8.69
C GLY A 89 6.13 3.55 -9.11
N CYS A 90 5.68 4.50 -8.29
CA CYS A 90 5.80 5.93 -8.55
C CYS A 90 7.26 6.33 -8.80
N ALA A 91 7.55 7.00 -9.91
CA ALA A 91 8.82 7.67 -10.09
C ALA A 91 8.89 8.92 -9.21
N VAL A 92 10.04 9.15 -8.61
CA VAL A 92 10.25 10.26 -7.67
C VAL A 92 11.46 11.11 -8.05
N ASN A 93 11.38 12.38 -7.73
CA ASN A 93 12.50 13.30 -7.68
C ASN A 93 13.03 13.38 -6.24
N VAL A 94 14.30 13.11 -6.07
CA VAL A 94 14.98 13.17 -4.78
C VAL A 94 15.78 14.45 -4.70
N ARG A 95 15.47 15.30 -3.75
CA ARG A 95 16.29 16.48 -3.45
C ARG A 95 17.51 16.01 -2.67
N VAL A 96 18.70 16.27 -3.23
CA VAL A 96 20.00 15.85 -2.69
C VAL A 96 20.83 17.07 -2.37
N MET A 97 21.50 17.05 -1.24
CA MET A 97 22.40 18.11 -0.80
C MET A 97 23.69 17.51 -0.22
N GLN A 98 24.78 18.25 -0.25
CA GLN A 98 26.00 17.88 0.48
C GLN A 98 25.77 18.06 1.99
N ALA A 99 26.14 17.08 2.77
CA ALA A 99 26.09 17.14 4.23
C ALA A 99 27.14 16.21 4.84
N ASP A 100 27.53 16.55 6.05
CA ASP A 100 28.34 15.67 6.89
C ASP A 100 27.47 14.59 7.52
N VAL A 101 27.90 13.35 7.40
CA VAL A 101 27.16 12.19 7.87
C VAL A 101 28.07 11.30 8.71
N ASP A 102 27.58 10.92 9.87
CA ASP A 102 28.22 9.89 10.69
C ASP A 102 28.13 8.52 9.99
N THR A 103 29.25 7.90 9.79
CA THR A 103 29.33 6.56 9.19
C THR A 103 30.19 5.63 10.03
N VAL A 104 29.89 4.35 9.98
CA VAL A 104 30.75 3.32 10.57
C VAL A 104 31.32 2.49 9.42
N ARG A 105 32.64 2.49 9.26
CA ARG A 105 33.36 1.70 8.27
C ARG A 105 34.45 0.87 8.95
N ASN A 106 34.45 -0.43 8.72
CA ASN A 106 35.37 -1.38 9.34
C ASN A 106 35.41 -1.26 10.89
N GLY A 107 34.23 -1.04 11.50
CA GLY A 107 34.11 -0.88 12.95
C GLY A 107 34.59 0.48 13.51
N GLN A 108 35.03 1.40 12.65
CA GLN A 108 35.45 2.75 13.04
C GLN A 108 34.37 3.78 12.68
N SER A 109 33.94 4.55 13.67
CA SER A 109 33.06 5.70 13.46
C SER A 109 33.85 6.88 12.90
N GLY A 110 33.26 7.62 11.94
CA GLY A 110 33.84 8.81 11.35
C GLY A 110 32.78 9.66 10.67
N VAL A 111 33.12 10.90 10.37
CA VAL A 111 32.29 11.83 9.62
C VAL A 111 32.77 11.90 8.19
N VAL A 112 31.84 11.79 7.24
CA VAL A 112 32.12 11.89 5.80
C VAL A 112 31.17 12.88 5.16
N THR A 113 31.72 13.87 4.46
CA THR A 113 30.91 14.76 3.62
C THR A 113 30.46 14.03 2.35
N MET A 114 29.16 13.90 2.15
CA MET A 114 28.60 13.21 0.99
C MET A 114 27.25 13.77 0.57
N SER A 115 26.83 13.42 -0.64
CA SER A 115 25.46 13.71 -1.10
C SER A 115 24.45 12.91 -0.28
N VAL A 116 23.50 13.62 0.34
CA VAL A 116 22.42 13.00 1.14
C VAL A 116 21.06 13.43 0.59
N ALA A 117 20.12 12.51 0.60
CA ALA A 117 18.74 12.78 0.24
C ALA A 117 18.03 13.52 1.37
N LYS A 118 17.33 14.60 1.06
CA LYS A 118 16.62 15.45 2.03
C LYS A 118 15.11 15.41 1.87
N LYS A 119 14.59 15.16 0.66
CA LYS A 119 13.16 15.14 0.38
C LYS A 119 12.86 14.26 -0.84
N LEU A 120 11.71 13.63 -0.82
CA LEU A 120 11.13 12.91 -1.96
C LEU A 120 9.90 13.65 -2.46
N GLU A 121 9.78 13.77 -3.77
CA GLU A 121 8.61 14.34 -4.45
C GLU A 121 8.26 13.46 -5.64
N GLY A 122 6.99 13.46 -6.07
CA GLY A 122 6.61 12.78 -7.31
C GLY A 122 7.29 13.40 -8.52
N GLN A 123 7.59 12.58 -9.53
CA GLN A 123 8.14 13.07 -10.79
C GLN A 123 6.98 13.63 -11.65
N PRO A 124 6.97 14.93 -12.01
CA PRO A 124 5.85 15.53 -12.76
C PRO A 124 5.60 14.89 -14.14
N LYS A 125 6.63 14.35 -14.77
CA LYS A 125 6.53 13.71 -16.08
C LYS A 125 6.18 12.22 -16.03
N ASP A 126 6.15 11.63 -14.84
CA ASP A 126 5.73 10.24 -14.66
C ASP A 126 4.20 10.14 -14.74
N PRO A 127 3.63 9.29 -15.60
CA PRO A 127 2.19 9.18 -15.75
C PRO A 127 1.48 8.64 -14.51
N ILE A 128 2.21 8.03 -13.56
CA ILE A 128 1.67 7.48 -12.32
C ILE A 128 1.71 8.51 -11.20
N SER A 129 2.89 9.07 -10.90
CA SER A 129 3.03 10.04 -9.81
C SER A 129 2.52 11.44 -10.17
N GLN A 130 2.69 11.87 -11.43
CA GLN A 130 2.22 13.17 -11.92
C GLN A 130 2.58 14.34 -10.99
N GLY A 131 3.75 14.28 -10.37
CA GLY A 131 4.21 15.24 -9.37
C GLY A 131 3.72 14.98 -7.94
N GLY A 132 2.73 14.10 -7.76
CA GLY A 132 2.20 13.68 -6.46
C GLY A 132 2.97 12.53 -5.82
N LEU A 133 2.89 12.43 -4.50
CA LEU A 133 3.43 11.30 -3.74
C LEU A 133 2.60 11.12 -2.46
N CYS A 134 2.23 9.88 -2.16
CA CYS A 134 1.46 9.58 -0.95
C CYS A 134 2.33 9.71 0.32
N ALA A 135 1.68 9.74 1.49
CA ALA A 135 2.37 9.89 2.78
C ALA A 135 3.44 8.80 3.00
N ARG A 136 3.19 7.53 2.61
CA ARG A 136 4.19 6.46 2.67
C ARG A 136 5.40 6.74 1.79
N GLY A 137 5.17 7.19 0.56
CA GLY A 137 6.24 7.56 -0.36
C GLY A 137 7.08 8.69 0.20
N GLN A 138 6.47 9.74 0.76
CA GLN A 138 7.18 10.84 1.44
C GLN A 138 8.02 10.33 2.61
N ALA A 139 7.46 9.45 3.44
CA ALA A 139 8.14 8.88 4.60
C ALA A 139 9.26 7.88 4.24
N SER A 140 9.29 7.35 3.01
CA SER A 140 10.26 6.32 2.59
C SER A 140 11.72 6.76 2.69
N ILE A 141 11.98 8.07 2.70
CA ILE A 141 13.33 8.59 2.93
C ILE A 141 13.92 8.12 4.27
N GLN A 142 13.07 7.96 5.28
CA GLN A 142 13.46 7.52 6.63
C GLN A 142 14.06 6.11 6.64
N ILE A 143 13.72 5.27 5.66
CA ILE A 143 14.28 3.91 5.54
C ILE A 143 15.81 3.97 5.45
N THR A 144 16.35 4.96 4.73
CA THR A 144 17.80 5.11 4.53
C THR A 144 18.52 5.56 5.78
N TYR A 145 17.91 6.43 6.59
CA TYR A 145 18.53 7.04 7.77
C TYR A 145 18.05 6.44 9.09
N HIS A 146 17.33 5.33 9.05
CA HIS A 146 16.81 4.71 10.27
C HIS A 146 17.94 4.21 11.17
N PRO A 147 17.93 4.50 12.48
CA PRO A 147 19.01 4.10 13.40
C PRO A 147 19.19 2.58 13.55
N ASP A 148 18.09 1.81 13.42
CA ASP A 148 18.12 0.35 13.53
C ASP A 148 18.50 -0.36 12.22
N ARG A 149 18.90 0.41 11.20
CA ARG A 149 19.35 -0.16 9.94
C ARG A 149 20.64 -0.92 10.11
N LEU A 150 20.69 -2.14 9.56
CA LEU A 150 21.88 -2.98 9.60
C LEU A 150 23.03 -2.34 8.80
N THR A 151 24.21 -2.33 9.40
CA THR A 151 25.40 -1.69 8.81
C THR A 151 26.31 -2.64 8.05
N GLN A 152 26.18 -3.96 8.29
CA GLN A 152 27.00 -5.02 7.70
C GLN A 152 26.30 -6.37 7.83
N PRO A 153 26.79 -7.44 7.15
CA PRO A 153 26.19 -8.76 7.27
C PRO A 153 26.18 -9.29 8.69
N MET A 154 25.11 -10.03 9.01
CA MET A 154 24.86 -10.54 10.34
C MET A 154 24.64 -12.05 10.29
N LYS A 155 25.23 -12.77 11.26
CA LYS A 155 25.04 -14.20 11.45
C LYS A 155 24.37 -14.46 12.79
N ARG A 156 23.40 -15.36 12.81
CA ARG A 156 22.69 -15.74 14.03
C ARG A 156 23.64 -16.35 15.05
N LYS A 157 23.55 -15.87 16.28
CA LYS A 157 24.34 -16.33 17.43
C LYS A 157 23.48 -17.10 18.43
N GLY A 158 22.27 -16.57 18.69
CA GLY A 158 21.33 -17.14 19.65
C GLY A 158 20.34 -18.14 19.04
N ASN A 159 19.26 -18.38 19.78
CA ASN A 159 18.17 -19.19 19.30
C ASN A 159 17.46 -18.50 18.12
N ARG A 160 16.88 -19.28 17.23
CA ARG A 160 16.11 -18.78 16.11
C ARG A 160 14.91 -17.97 16.61
N GLY A 161 14.70 -16.78 16.07
CA GLY A 161 13.66 -15.85 16.53
C GLY A 161 14.03 -14.96 17.71
N SER A 162 15.23 -15.14 18.32
CA SER A 162 15.67 -14.29 19.45
C SER A 162 16.13 -12.89 19.03
N GLY A 163 16.44 -12.68 17.75
CA GLY A 163 17.04 -11.44 17.26
C GLY A 163 18.51 -11.26 17.67
N ASP A 164 19.17 -12.29 18.21
CA ASP A 164 20.59 -12.24 18.62
C ASP A 164 21.51 -12.61 17.45
N PHE A 165 22.22 -11.61 16.94
CA PHE A 165 23.11 -11.71 15.80
C PHE A 165 24.49 -11.17 16.11
N ALA A 166 25.50 -11.73 15.45
CA ALA A 166 26.86 -11.20 15.45
C ALA A 166 27.22 -10.70 14.04
N PRO A 167 27.98 -9.61 13.93
CA PRO A 167 28.48 -9.14 12.65
C PRO A 167 29.50 -10.13 12.06
N VAL A 168 29.45 -10.28 10.74
CA VAL A 168 30.42 -11.09 9.97
C VAL A 168 30.86 -10.34 8.72
N SER A 169 31.95 -10.78 8.11
CA SER A 169 32.39 -10.20 6.85
C SER A 169 31.51 -10.66 5.67
N TRP A 170 31.49 -9.87 4.59
CA TRP A 170 30.80 -10.25 3.36
C TRP A 170 31.36 -11.55 2.77
N ASP A 171 32.69 -11.76 2.81
CA ASP A 171 33.31 -12.97 2.27
C ASP A 171 32.89 -14.21 3.04
N GLU A 172 32.83 -14.12 4.39
CA GLU A 172 32.34 -15.22 5.23
C GLU A 172 30.87 -15.53 4.97
N ALA A 173 30.01 -14.49 4.93
CA ALA A 173 28.59 -14.65 4.73
C ALA A 173 28.25 -15.22 3.35
N ILE A 174 28.87 -14.70 2.28
CA ILE A 174 28.71 -15.23 0.93
C ILE A 174 29.27 -16.65 0.83
N GLY A 175 30.44 -16.90 1.42
CA GLY A 175 31.04 -18.25 1.46
C GLY A 175 30.13 -19.30 2.11
N GLU A 176 29.46 -18.94 3.21
CA GLU A 176 28.52 -19.84 3.87
C GLU A 176 27.25 -20.06 3.02
N PHE A 177 26.70 -19.01 2.40
CA PHE A 177 25.55 -19.13 1.53
C PHE A 177 25.85 -20.02 0.31
N VAL A 178 26.99 -19.81 -0.36
CA VAL A 178 27.49 -20.65 -1.47
C VAL A 178 27.67 -22.10 -1.01
N ALA A 179 28.28 -22.35 0.15
CA ALA A 179 28.49 -23.70 0.67
C ALA A 179 27.18 -24.46 0.91
N LYS A 180 26.11 -23.76 1.36
CA LYS A 180 24.78 -24.35 1.52
C LYS A 180 24.14 -24.71 0.20
N LEU A 181 24.19 -23.82 -0.78
CA LEU A 181 23.68 -24.08 -2.13
C LEU A 181 24.43 -25.25 -2.80
N ASP A 182 25.77 -25.28 -2.71
CA ASP A 182 26.58 -26.35 -3.25
C ASP A 182 26.30 -27.70 -2.57
N ALA A 183 26.00 -27.71 -1.27
CA ALA A 183 25.64 -28.94 -0.54
C ALA A 183 24.29 -29.48 -1.06
N ILE A 184 23.31 -28.63 -1.26
CA ILE A 184 22.00 -28.99 -1.83
C ILE A 184 22.14 -29.46 -3.28
N ALA A 185 22.94 -28.76 -4.09
CA ALA A 185 23.17 -29.13 -5.49
C ALA A 185 23.84 -30.52 -5.60
N ARG A 186 24.80 -30.82 -4.74
CA ARG A 186 25.45 -32.15 -4.69
C ARG A 186 24.51 -33.29 -4.29
N SER A 187 23.52 -33.02 -3.47
CA SER A 187 22.51 -34.03 -3.10
C SER A 187 21.38 -34.18 -4.17
N GLY A 188 21.42 -33.40 -5.23
CA GLY A 188 20.36 -33.41 -6.26
C GLY A 188 19.03 -32.87 -5.80
N ASP A 189 18.99 -32.09 -4.71
CA ASP A 189 17.75 -31.69 -4.03
C ASP A 189 17.45 -30.19 -4.17
N GLN A 190 17.76 -29.62 -5.35
CA GLN A 190 17.56 -28.18 -5.62
C GLN A 190 16.10 -27.75 -5.45
N LYS A 191 15.15 -28.68 -5.59
CA LYS A 191 13.72 -28.41 -5.34
C LYS A 191 13.42 -28.07 -3.87
N SER A 192 14.35 -28.31 -2.95
CA SER A 192 14.23 -27.91 -1.54
C SER A 192 14.75 -26.49 -1.26
N VAL A 193 15.14 -25.73 -2.29
CA VAL A 193 15.45 -24.29 -2.16
C VAL A 193 14.20 -23.49 -2.46
N ALA A 194 13.78 -22.64 -1.53
CA ALA A 194 12.63 -21.77 -1.69
C ALA A 194 13.06 -20.31 -1.66
N PHE A 195 12.60 -19.53 -2.63
CA PHE A 195 12.72 -18.08 -2.63
C PHE A 195 11.38 -17.46 -2.29
N VAL A 196 11.32 -16.53 -1.32
CA VAL A 196 10.12 -15.79 -0.94
C VAL A 196 10.34 -14.32 -1.28
N THR A 197 9.46 -13.77 -2.11
CA THR A 197 9.56 -12.39 -2.60
C THR A 197 8.22 -11.67 -2.46
N ARG A 198 8.25 -10.35 -2.46
CA ARG A 198 7.02 -9.55 -2.53
C ARG A 198 6.52 -9.37 -3.97
N PRO A 199 5.24 -9.02 -4.17
CA PRO A 199 4.66 -8.80 -5.50
C PRO A 199 5.12 -7.46 -6.10
N ARG A 200 6.35 -7.42 -6.61
CA ARG A 200 6.91 -6.26 -7.29
C ARG A 200 7.44 -6.67 -8.65
N ARG A 201 7.14 -5.87 -9.67
CA ARG A 201 7.69 -6.06 -11.00
C ARG A 201 8.92 -5.19 -11.17
N SER A 202 10.07 -5.84 -11.15
CA SER A 202 11.37 -5.23 -11.36
C SER A 202 12.30 -6.24 -12.03
N ARG A 203 13.41 -5.77 -12.55
CA ARG A 203 14.45 -6.67 -13.05
C ARG A 203 15.10 -7.50 -11.94
N ARG A 204 15.07 -6.96 -10.70
CA ARG A 204 15.50 -7.74 -9.52
C ARG A 204 14.63 -8.98 -9.33
N SER A 205 13.30 -8.87 -9.41
CA SER A 205 12.43 -10.05 -9.33
C SER A 205 12.64 -11.02 -10.49
N ALA A 206 12.95 -10.51 -11.69
CA ALA A 206 13.34 -11.34 -12.83
C ALA A 206 14.69 -12.05 -12.59
N LEU A 207 15.67 -11.39 -12.01
CA LEU A 207 16.95 -12.00 -11.60
C LEU A 207 16.73 -13.15 -10.62
N VAL A 208 15.93 -12.94 -9.58
CA VAL A 208 15.63 -14.00 -8.57
C VAL A 208 14.98 -15.20 -9.24
N ALA A 209 14.02 -14.97 -10.16
CA ALA A 209 13.36 -16.04 -10.91
C ALA A 209 14.34 -16.79 -11.82
N GLU A 210 15.21 -16.07 -12.52
CA GLU A 210 16.22 -16.67 -13.39
C GLU A 210 17.28 -17.45 -12.62
N PHE A 211 17.73 -16.90 -11.49
CA PHE A 211 18.64 -17.60 -10.59
C PHE A 211 18.04 -18.91 -10.08
N ALA A 212 16.78 -18.86 -9.58
CA ALA A 212 16.06 -20.05 -9.12
C ALA A 212 15.91 -21.10 -10.23
N ALA A 213 15.47 -20.68 -11.43
CA ALA A 213 15.30 -21.58 -12.57
C ALA A 213 16.62 -22.27 -12.99
N LYS A 214 17.70 -21.50 -13.09
CA LYS A 214 19.02 -22.05 -13.47
C LYS A 214 19.66 -22.89 -12.37
N LEU A 215 19.33 -22.64 -11.11
CA LEU A 215 19.71 -23.51 -9.99
C LEU A 215 18.94 -24.84 -10.03
N GLY A 216 17.79 -24.92 -10.72
CA GLY A 216 16.86 -26.05 -10.67
C GLY A 216 15.89 -26.01 -9.48
N ALA A 217 15.79 -24.85 -8.81
CA ALA A 217 14.84 -24.59 -7.74
C ALA A 217 13.42 -24.31 -8.31
N PRO A 218 12.36 -24.44 -7.49
CA PRO A 218 11.03 -23.99 -7.85
C PRO A 218 10.98 -22.49 -8.14
N ALA A 219 9.94 -22.05 -8.87
CA ALA A 219 9.67 -20.63 -9.06
C ALA A 219 9.54 -19.91 -7.69
N PRO A 220 9.98 -18.64 -7.59
CA PRO A 220 9.84 -17.87 -6.36
C PRO A 220 8.39 -17.79 -5.88
N ILE A 221 8.20 -17.93 -4.58
CA ILE A 221 6.94 -17.72 -3.90
C ILE A 221 6.71 -16.22 -3.80
N VAL A 222 5.74 -15.70 -4.54
CA VAL A 222 5.32 -14.30 -4.43
C VAL A 222 4.28 -14.20 -3.33
N PHE A 223 4.59 -13.49 -2.26
CA PHE A 223 3.72 -13.38 -1.09
C PHE A 223 3.11 -11.99 -0.95
N ASP A 224 1.78 -11.92 -0.97
CA ASP A 224 0.98 -10.74 -0.62
C ASP A 224 -0.26 -11.22 0.15
N PRO A 225 -0.33 -11.01 1.47
CA PRO A 225 -1.44 -11.51 2.30
C PRO A 225 -2.77 -10.81 2.02
N MET A 226 -2.71 -9.63 1.40
CA MET A 226 -3.86 -8.81 1.06
C MET A 226 -3.90 -8.55 -0.46
N GLY A 227 -3.46 -9.54 -1.25
CA GLY A 227 -3.35 -9.46 -2.70
C GLY A 227 -4.70 -9.29 -3.39
N ASP A 228 -4.62 -8.77 -4.61
CA ASP A 228 -5.77 -8.56 -5.48
C ASP A 228 -5.89 -9.69 -6.54
N ASP A 229 -5.51 -10.92 -6.17
CA ASP A 229 -5.54 -12.12 -7.03
C ASP A 229 -6.95 -12.43 -7.53
N VAL A 230 -7.97 -12.24 -6.69
CA VAL A 230 -9.38 -12.42 -7.07
C VAL A 230 -9.78 -11.46 -8.20
N VAL A 231 -9.33 -10.21 -8.17
CA VAL A 231 -9.59 -9.23 -9.23
C VAL A 231 -8.88 -9.62 -10.53
N ARG A 232 -7.60 -10.05 -10.45
CA ARG A 232 -6.86 -10.55 -11.63
C ARG A 232 -7.55 -11.76 -12.24
N ARG A 233 -7.96 -12.72 -11.43
CA ARG A 233 -8.69 -13.90 -11.88
C ARG A 233 -10.04 -13.55 -12.52
N ALA A 234 -10.80 -12.63 -11.94
CA ALA A 234 -12.05 -12.15 -12.53
C ALA A 234 -11.82 -11.47 -13.87
N ASN A 235 -10.78 -10.64 -13.98
CA ASN A 235 -10.41 -9.97 -15.23
C ASN A 235 -9.95 -10.97 -16.31
N ALA A 236 -9.23 -12.02 -15.92
CA ALA A 236 -8.87 -13.11 -16.82
C ALA A 236 -10.10 -13.82 -17.39
N ILE A 237 -11.10 -14.08 -16.56
CA ILE A 237 -12.37 -14.72 -16.96
C ILE A 237 -13.18 -13.78 -17.85
N SER A 238 -13.39 -12.52 -17.41
CA SER A 238 -14.28 -11.56 -18.06
C SER A 238 -13.69 -10.98 -19.36
N PHE A 239 -12.38 -10.70 -19.35
CA PHE A 239 -11.73 -9.92 -20.43
C PHE A 239 -10.52 -10.61 -21.04
N GLY A 240 -10.10 -11.77 -20.54
CA GLY A 240 -8.88 -12.47 -20.98
C GLY A 240 -7.58 -11.75 -20.54
N ARG A 241 -7.65 -10.93 -19.47
CA ARG A 241 -6.54 -10.12 -18.94
C ARG A 241 -6.30 -10.46 -17.47
N GLU A 242 -5.30 -11.26 -17.17
CA GLU A 242 -4.91 -11.60 -15.80
C GLU A 242 -4.05 -10.47 -15.20
N GLN A 243 -4.65 -9.31 -14.97
CA GLN A 243 -3.97 -8.15 -14.37
C GLN A 243 -4.96 -7.21 -13.70
N LEU A 244 -4.44 -6.28 -12.87
CA LEU A 244 -5.24 -5.21 -12.27
C LEU A 244 -5.58 -4.14 -13.32
N PRO A 245 -6.77 -3.54 -13.22
CA PRO A 245 -7.17 -2.50 -14.16
C PRO A 245 -6.53 -1.16 -13.80
N THR A 246 -6.27 -0.36 -14.81
CA THR A 246 -6.05 1.08 -14.71
C THR A 246 -7.39 1.79 -14.88
N ILE A 247 -7.74 2.65 -13.96
CA ILE A 247 -9.02 3.39 -13.99
C ILE A 247 -8.77 4.79 -14.54
N ASP A 248 -9.45 5.14 -15.60
CA ASP A 248 -9.39 6.49 -16.20
C ASP A 248 -10.36 7.44 -15.48
N LEU A 249 -10.06 7.75 -14.21
CA LEU A 249 -10.88 8.61 -13.38
C LEU A 249 -11.01 10.02 -13.97
N ALA A 250 -9.95 10.54 -14.57
CA ALA A 250 -9.92 11.91 -15.09
C ALA A 250 -11.02 12.19 -16.12
N ARG A 251 -11.42 11.19 -16.91
CA ARG A 251 -12.44 11.29 -17.94
C ARG A 251 -13.78 10.67 -17.53
N SER A 252 -13.86 10.06 -16.34
CA SER A 252 -15.12 9.52 -15.82
C SER A 252 -16.04 10.64 -15.34
N ARG A 253 -17.33 10.46 -15.53
CA ARG A 253 -18.37 11.34 -14.96
C ARG A 253 -19.10 10.70 -13.78
N PHE A 254 -19.11 9.38 -13.70
CA PHE A 254 -19.58 8.66 -12.53
C PHE A 254 -18.68 7.45 -12.24
N VAL A 255 -18.18 7.40 -11.04
CA VAL A 255 -17.40 6.27 -10.52
C VAL A 255 -18.20 5.63 -9.40
N ILE A 256 -18.43 4.31 -9.49
CA ILE A 256 -18.99 3.53 -8.38
C ILE A 256 -17.96 2.49 -7.93
N SER A 257 -17.47 2.61 -6.69
CA SER A 257 -16.50 1.69 -6.12
C SER A 257 -17.18 0.68 -5.19
N PHE A 258 -16.91 -0.60 -5.41
CA PHE A 258 -17.34 -1.71 -4.58
C PHE A 258 -16.16 -2.18 -3.74
N GLY A 259 -15.97 -1.58 -2.57
CA GLY A 259 -14.95 -1.90 -1.59
C GLY A 259 -13.52 -1.47 -1.92
N ALA A 260 -13.23 -0.96 -3.12
CA ALA A 260 -11.91 -0.49 -3.50
C ALA A 260 -11.62 0.89 -2.90
N ASP A 261 -10.62 0.97 -2.00
CA ASP A 261 -10.17 2.24 -1.40
C ASP A 261 -9.23 2.99 -2.36
N LEU A 262 -9.81 3.55 -3.42
CA LEU A 262 -9.11 4.19 -4.54
C LEU A 262 -8.15 5.31 -4.10
N LEU A 263 -8.57 6.13 -3.15
CA LEU A 263 -7.82 7.30 -2.68
C LEU A 263 -6.88 6.98 -1.53
N GLY A 264 -6.98 5.78 -0.95
CA GLY A 264 -6.21 5.35 0.21
C GLY A 264 -5.14 4.32 -0.10
N THR A 265 -5.55 3.09 -0.31
CA THR A 265 -4.61 1.95 -0.30
C THR A 265 -4.69 1.01 -1.49
N TRP A 266 -5.72 1.14 -2.33
CA TRP A 266 -5.94 0.16 -3.39
C TRP A 266 -5.20 0.53 -4.68
N ASN A 267 -4.47 -0.43 -5.24
CA ASN A 267 -3.82 -0.42 -6.55
C ASN A 267 -2.79 0.74 -6.71
N SER A 268 -3.17 1.85 -7.36
CA SER A 268 -2.30 3.02 -7.60
C SER A 268 -2.92 4.30 -7.02
N PRO A 269 -2.90 4.49 -5.68
CA PRO A 269 -3.63 5.58 -5.04
C PRO A 269 -3.17 6.98 -5.47
N VAL A 270 -1.90 7.16 -5.85
CA VAL A 270 -1.40 8.46 -6.32
C VAL A 270 -1.99 8.81 -7.69
N ALA A 271 -1.92 7.89 -8.67
CA ALA A 271 -2.54 8.10 -9.98
C ALA A 271 -4.05 8.29 -9.87
N GLN A 272 -4.71 7.51 -9.02
CA GLN A 272 -6.15 7.60 -8.79
C GLN A 272 -6.54 8.91 -8.11
N SER A 273 -5.74 9.41 -7.15
CA SER A 273 -5.98 10.73 -6.53
C SER A 273 -5.81 11.87 -7.52
N ALA A 274 -4.80 11.80 -8.40
CA ALA A 274 -4.63 12.78 -9.47
C ALA A 274 -5.83 12.76 -10.44
N GLY A 275 -6.24 11.56 -10.88
CA GLY A 275 -7.43 11.38 -11.74
C GLY A 275 -8.72 11.83 -11.06
N TYR A 276 -8.90 11.54 -9.76
CA TYR A 276 -10.03 12.03 -8.97
C TYR A 276 -10.05 13.56 -8.89
N GLY A 277 -8.89 14.19 -8.63
CA GLY A 277 -8.76 15.64 -8.65
C GLY A 277 -9.22 16.24 -9.99
N ALA A 278 -8.77 15.67 -11.12
CA ALA A 278 -9.17 16.10 -12.46
C ALA A 278 -10.68 15.90 -12.72
N MET A 279 -11.24 14.76 -12.30
CA MET A 279 -12.69 14.48 -12.38
C MET A 279 -13.54 15.49 -11.60
N ARG A 280 -13.01 15.98 -10.47
CA ARG A 280 -13.70 16.90 -9.55
C ARG A 280 -13.52 18.37 -9.89
N GLN A 281 -12.43 18.70 -10.60
CA GLN A 281 -12.09 20.08 -10.93
C GLN A 281 -12.72 20.53 -12.25
N GLY A 282 -13.31 21.68 -12.22
CA GLY A 282 -13.08 22.69 -13.20
C GLY A 282 -13.95 22.75 -14.42
N HIS A 283 -14.87 21.89 -14.68
CA HIS A 283 -15.86 22.20 -15.72
C HIS A 283 -17.17 22.61 -15.04
N PRO A 284 -17.56 23.88 -15.07
CA PRO A 284 -18.88 24.28 -14.61
C PRO A 284 -19.94 23.36 -15.24
N GLN A 285 -20.79 22.74 -14.42
CA GLN A 285 -21.85 21.80 -14.82
C GLN A 285 -21.38 20.35 -15.18
N GLN A 286 -20.09 20.00 -15.09
CA GLN A 286 -19.60 18.66 -15.45
C GLN A 286 -18.78 17.97 -14.34
N ARG A 287 -18.97 18.38 -13.09
CA ARG A 287 -18.31 17.71 -11.96
C ARG A 287 -18.68 16.24 -11.91
N GLY A 288 -17.67 15.37 -11.92
CA GLY A 288 -17.88 13.93 -11.79
C GLY A 288 -18.39 13.54 -10.40
N LYS A 289 -19.13 12.44 -10.32
CA LYS A 289 -19.71 11.86 -9.10
C LYS A 289 -18.94 10.63 -8.68
N LEU A 290 -18.73 10.46 -7.37
CA LEU A 290 -18.15 9.24 -6.75
C LEU A 290 -19.18 8.66 -5.78
N ALA A 291 -19.59 7.42 -5.99
CA ALA A 291 -20.36 6.61 -5.04
C ALA A 291 -19.48 5.45 -4.54
N VAL A 292 -19.56 5.14 -3.25
CA VAL A 292 -18.78 4.05 -2.66
C VAL A 292 -19.67 3.09 -1.92
N VAL A 293 -19.65 1.84 -2.36
CA VAL A 293 -20.42 0.71 -1.83
C VAL A 293 -19.49 -0.11 -0.96
N GLU A 294 -19.66 -0.03 0.34
CA GLU A 294 -18.80 -0.74 1.29
C GLU A 294 -19.46 -0.85 2.68
N SER A 295 -19.03 -1.81 3.47
CA SER A 295 -19.54 -2.02 4.83
C SER A 295 -18.84 -1.13 5.87
N ARG A 296 -17.59 -0.73 5.61
CA ARG A 296 -16.76 0.16 6.41
C ARG A 296 -16.40 1.39 5.61
N MET A 297 -16.66 2.57 6.12
CA MET A 297 -16.27 3.81 5.44
C MET A 297 -14.75 3.91 5.35
N SER A 298 -14.22 3.82 4.13
CA SER A 298 -12.81 4.02 3.80
C SER A 298 -12.50 5.52 3.62
N ILE A 299 -11.21 5.84 3.36
CA ILE A 299 -10.82 7.22 2.95
C ILE A 299 -11.57 7.60 1.67
N THR A 300 -11.72 6.67 0.74
CA THR A 300 -12.50 6.89 -0.49
C THR A 300 -13.96 7.17 -0.18
N GLY A 301 -14.57 6.39 0.72
CA GLY A 301 -15.95 6.58 1.16
C GLY A 301 -16.18 7.92 1.86
N ALA A 302 -15.21 8.37 2.66
CA ALA A 302 -15.27 9.67 3.35
C ALA A 302 -15.18 10.88 2.37
N ASN A 303 -14.59 10.67 1.18
CA ASN A 303 -14.50 11.69 0.11
C ASN A 303 -15.54 11.52 -0.99
N ALA A 304 -16.42 10.53 -0.88
CA ALA A 304 -17.46 10.26 -1.87
C ALA A 304 -18.62 11.27 -1.79
N ASP A 305 -19.30 11.47 -2.91
CA ASP A 305 -20.58 12.20 -2.93
C ASP A 305 -21.69 11.36 -2.29
N GLU A 306 -21.52 10.03 -2.35
CA GLU A 306 -22.48 9.10 -1.78
C GLU A 306 -21.81 7.85 -1.23
N TRP A 307 -21.92 7.65 0.07
CA TRP A 307 -21.58 6.39 0.72
C TRP A 307 -22.82 5.48 0.80
N VAL A 308 -22.69 4.27 0.29
CA VAL A 308 -23.75 3.26 0.21
C VAL A 308 -23.36 2.09 1.14
N PRO A 309 -23.80 2.11 2.41
CA PRO A 309 -23.54 1.00 3.30
C PRO A 309 -24.26 -0.27 2.81
N VAL A 310 -23.55 -1.39 2.86
CA VAL A 310 -24.04 -2.68 2.39
C VAL A 310 -23.60 -3.78 3.36
N LYS A 311 -24.39 -4.85 3.49
CA LYS A 311 -23.98 -6.01 4.28
C LYS A 311 -22.71 -6.63 3.67
N PRO A 312 -21.72 -7.03 4.49
CA PRO A 312 -20.49 -7.64 4.00
C PRO A 312 -20.74 -8.84 3.11
N GLY A 313 -20.06 -8.92 1.96
CA GLY A 313 -20.19 -10.02 1.02
C GLY A 313 -21.47 -10.01 0.20
N THR A 314 -22.12 -8.84 0.05
CA THR A 314 -23.31 -8.66 -0.81
C THR A 314 -23.12 -7.59 -1.89
N GLU A 315 -21.92 -7.06 -2.04
CA GLU A 315 -21.57 -5.96 -2.96
C GLU A 315 -21.89 -6.32 -4.42
N GLY A 316 -21.60 -7.56 -4.86
CA GLY A 316 -21.91 -8.02 -6.21
C GLY A 316 -23.40 -8.17 -6.47
N VAL A 317 -24.21 -8.45 -5.44
CA VAL A 317 -25.68 -8.47 -5.56
C VAL A 317 -26.20 -7.08 -5.91
N LEU A 318 -25.65 -6.04 -5.29
CA LEU A 318 -25.99 -4.66 -5.64
C LEU A 318 -25.54 -4.34 -7.08
N ALA A 319 -24.34 -4.77 -7.49
CA ALA A 319 -23.86 -4.55 -8.86
C ALA A 319 -24.79 -5.19 -9.90
N LEU A 320 -25.26 -6.43 -9.67
CA LEU A 320 -26.23 -7.07 -10.56
C LEU A 320 -27.63 -6.46 -10.45
N GLY A 321 -28.02 -5.92 -9.30
CA GLY A 321 -29.26 -5.15 -9.16
C GLY A 321 -29.26 -3.88 -10.01
N LEU A 322 -28.14 -3.16 -10.06
CA LEU A 322 -27.97 -2.02 -10.95
C LEU A 322 -28.07 -2.46 -12.42
N ALA A 323 -27.39 -3.56 -12.77
CA ALA A 323 -27.47 -4.13 -14.13
C ALA A 323 -28.91 -4.57 -14.48
N HIS A 324 -29.62 -5.21 -13.57
CA HIS A 324 -31.03 -5.58 -13.76
C HIS A 324 -31.90 -4.38 -14.12
N VAL A 325 -31.80 -3.28 -13.37
CA VAL A 325 -32.60 -2.06 -13.63
C VAL A 325 -32.26 -1.47 -15.00
N ILE A 326 -30.97 -1.43 -15.38
CA ILE A 326 -30.53 -0.93 -16.69
C ILE A 326 -31.12 -1.80 -17.82
N LEU A 327 -31.09 -3.13 -17.68
CA LEU A 327 -31.61 -4.07 -18.66
C LEU A 327 -33.15 -4.02 -18.74
N ALA A 328 -33.85 -4.11 -17.60
CA ALA A 328 -35.31 -4.12 -17.51
C ALA A 328 -35.94 -2.82 -18.01
N SER A 329 -35.29 -1.68 -17.73
CA SER A 329 -35.71 -0.37 -18.22
C SER A 329 -35.22 -0.04 -19.63
N LYS A 330 -34.47 -0.96 -20.27
CA LYS A 330 -33.88 -0.78 -21.62
C LYS A 330 -33.05 0.50 -21.76
N LEU A 331 -32.36 0.89 -20.71
CA LEU A 331 -31.55 2.12 -20.70
C LEU A 331 -30.28 1.98 -21.57
N ARG A 332 -29.80 0.76 -21.74
CA ARG A 332 -28.68 0.41 -22.62
C ARG A 332 -28.94 -0.93 -23.33
N PRO A 333 -28.30 -1.18 -24.49
CA PRO A 333 -28.28 -2.52 -25.09
C PRO A 333 -27.71 -3.56 -24.11
N SER A 334 -28.24 -4.77 -24.11
CA SER A 334 -27.69 -5.84 -23.30
C SER A 334 -26.28 -6.21 -23.78
N GLY A 335 -25.29 -6.21 -22.89
CA GLY A 335 -23.98 -6.76 -23.19
C GLY A 335 -24.06 -8.25 -23.49
N SER A 336 -23.34 -8.71 -24.50
CA SER A 336 -23.27 -10.14 -24.90
C SER A 336 -21.85 -10.69 -24.83
N GLY A 337 -20.93 -9.95 -24.19
CA GLY A 337 -19.51 -10.31 -24.07
C GLY A 337 -19.25 -11.44 -23.06
N ARG A 338 -17.95 -11.80 -22.92
CA ARG A 338 -17.51 -12.85 -21.97
C ARG A 338 -17.88 -12.53 -20.52
N ALA A 339 -17.85 -11.25 -20.14
CA ALA A 339 -18.21 -10.81 -18.79
C ALA A 339 -19.68 -11.09 -18.48
N ALA A 340 -20.57 -10.76 -19.42
CA ALA A 340 -22.00 -11.06 -19.34
C ALA A 340 -22.25 -12.59 -19.26
N ALA A 341 -21.59 -13.37 -20.12
CA ALA A 341 -21.72 -14.82 -20.17
C ALA A 341 -21.21 -15.53 -18.89
N ALA A 342 -20.37 -14.88 -18.09
CA ALA A 342 -19.88 -15.41 -16.83
C ALA A 342 -20.90 -15.30 -15.68
N ILE A 343 -22.03 -14.61 -15.88
CA ILE A 343 -23.07 -14.38 -14.85
C ILE A 343 -24.33 -15.18 -15.15
N ASP A 344 -24.74 -15.99 -14.20
CA ASP A 344 -25.96 -16.76 -14.29
C ASP A 344 -27.21 -15.85 -14.36
N GLY A 345 -28.13 -16.18 -15.26
CA GLY A 345 -29.38 -15.43 -15.42
C GLY A 345 -29.24 -14.13 -16.22
N TRP A 346 -28.08 -13.82 -16.78
CA TRP A 346 -27.87 -12.60 -17.56
C TRP A 346 -28.80 -12.50 -18.76
N SER A 347 -28.92 -13.58 -19.55
CA SER A 347 -29.82 -13.64 -20.72
C SER A 347 -31.30 -13.51 -20.35
N GLY A 348 -31.69 -13.87 -19.13
CA GLY A 348 -33.03 -13.70 -18.56
C GLY A 348 -33.27 -12.30 -17.92
N GLY A 349 -32.34 -11.36 -18.08
CA GLY A 349 -32.45 -10.01 -17.54
C GLY A 349 -32.26 -9.93 -16.03
N LEU A 350 -31.57 -10.91 -15.41
CA LEU A 350 -31.21 -10.92 -13.99
C LEU A 350 -32.42 -10.81 -13.03
N ALA A 351 -33.49 -11.55 -13.30
CA ALA A 351 -34.74 -11.46 -12.53
C ALA A 351 -34.56 -11.69 -11.02
N ASP A 352 -33.59 -12.52 -10.61
CA ASP A 352 -33.25 -12.78 -9.21
C ASP A 352 -32.63 -11.59 -8.49
N TYR A 353 -32.25 -10.54 -9.23
CA TYR A 353 -31.64 -9.31 -8.74
C TYR A 353 -32.55 -8.07 -8.89
N ALA A 354 -33.88 -8.29 -8.91
CA ALA A 354 -34.83 -7.19 -8.87
C ALA A 354 -34.63 -6.33 -7.60
N PRO A 355 -34.88 -4.99 -7.66
CA PRO A 355 -34.55 -4.05 -6.58
C PRO A 355 -35.07 -4.46 -5.20
N ALA A 356 -36.29 -4.99 -5.10
CA ALA A 356 -36.86 -5.47 -3.84
C ALA A 356 -36.09 -6.67 -3.25
N ARG A 357 -35.58 -7.57 -4.11
CA ARG A 357 -34.75 -8.69 -3.66
C ARG A 357 -33.36 -8.24 -3.26
N VAL A 358 -32.77 -7.27 -3.99
CA VAL A 358 -31.50 -6.64 -3.65
C VAL A 358 -31.58 -5.97 -2.29
N GLU A 359 -32.66 -5.24 -1.99
CA GLU A 359 -32.89 -4.60 -0.68
C GLU A 359 -32.88 -5.65 0.45
N GLN A 360 -33.57 -6.78 0.28
CA GLN A 360 -33.60 -7.85 1.28
C GLN A 360 -32.21 -8.42 1.59
N ILE A 361 -31.39 -8.61 0.55
CA ILE A 361 -30.06 -9.22 0.69
C ILE A 361 -29.05 -8.20 1.21
N THR A 362 -28.99 -7.03 0.59
CA THR A 362 -27.92 -6.03 0.81
C THR A 362 -28.24 -5.02 1.91
N GLY A 363 -29.51 -4.79 2.20
CA GLY A 363 -29.97 -3.69 3.05
C GLY A 363 -30.06 -2.34 2.33
N VAL A 364 -29.76 -2.26 1.03
CA VAL A 364 -29.87 -1.03 0.23
C VAL A 364 -31.26 -0.89 -0.32
N ALA A 365 -31.95 0.21 0.02
CA ALA A 365 -33.35 0.44 -0.39
C ALA A 365 -33.55 0.33 -1.90
N ALA A 366 -34.61 -0.34 -2.36
CA ALA A 366 -34.93 -0.56 -3.78
C ALA A 366 -34.93 0.74 -4.60
N LYS A 367 -35.53 1.82 -4.07
CA LYS A 367 -35.52 3.14 -4.71
C LYS A 367 -34.11 3.71 -4.93
N ARG A 368 -33.18 3.38 -4.01
CA ARG A 368 -31.78 3.80 -4.14
C ARG A 368 -31.08 3.03 -5.25
N VAL A 369 -31.34 1.72 -5.36
CA VAL A 369 -30.83 0.87 -6.45
C VAL A 369 -31.30 1.42 -7.79
N GLU A 370 -32.60 1.71 -7.94
CA GLU A 370 -33.19 2.26 -9.17
C GLU A 370 -32.57 3.63 -9.55
N ARG A 371 -32.39 4.52 -8.57
CA ARG A 371 -31.79 5.83 -8.79
C ARG A 371 -30.33 5.72 -9.24
N LEU A 372 -29.51 4.95 -8.52
CA LEU A 372 -28.11 4.76 -8.86
C LEU A 372 -27.94 4.14 -10.26
N ALA A 373 -28.80 3.19 -10.65
CA ALA A 373 -28.76 2.58 -11.97
C ALA A 373 -29.03 3.59 -13.08
N ARG A 374 -30.00 4.50 -12.90
CA ARG A 374 -30.27 5.58 -13.85
C ARG A 374 -29.12 6.58 -13.91
N GLU A 375 -28.61 6.99 -12.76
CA GLU A 375 -27.47 7.92 -12.68
C GLU A 375 -26.22 7.38 -13.39
N LEU A 376 -25.93 6.05 -13.30
CA LEU A 376 -24.83 5.42 -14.03
C LEU A 376 -24.95 5.55 -15.55
N VAL A 377 -26.19 5.63 -16.06
CA VAL A 377 -26.44 5.84 -17.50
C VAL A 377 -26.45 7.31 -17.85
N ASP A 378 -27.07 8.16 -17.01
CA ASP A 378 -27.22 9.60 -17.25
C ASP A 378 -25.88 10.35 -17.15
N PHE A 379 -25.01 9.93 -16.23
CA PHE A 379 -23.67 10.51 -16.04
C PHE A 379 -22.58 9.69 -16.74
N HIS A 380 -22.80 9.32 -17.98
CA HIS A 380 -21.79 8.62 -18.79
C HIS A 380 -20.69 9.59 -19.28
N PRO A 381 -19.38 9.15 -19.36
CA PRO A 381 -18.83 7.84 -19.06
C PRO A 381 -18.89 7.47 -17.57
N ALA A 382 -19.32 6.23 -17.29
CA ALA A 382 -19.41 5.70 -15.95
C ALA A 382 -18.60 4.41 -15.82
N VAL A 383 -17.97 4.20 -14.66
CA VAL A 383 -17.13 3.03 -14.39
C VAL A 383 -17.40 2.45 -13.01
N ALA A 384 -17.41 1.13 -12.93
CA ALA A 384 -17.52 0.36 -11.70
C ALA A 384 -16.17 -0.27 -11.34
N VAL A 385 -15.79 -0.23 -10.06
CA VAL A 385 -14.51 -0.76 -9.60
C VAL A 385 -14.73 -1.74 -8.45
N ALA A 386 -14.17 -2.94 -8.52
CA ALA A 386 -14.18 -3.92 -7.43
C ALA A 386 -12.79 -4.06 -6.80
N GLY A 387 -12.72 -4.16 -5.49
CA GLY A 387 -11.46 -4.39 -4.79
C GLY A 387 -11.61 -4.43 -3.26
N GLY A 388 -10.49 -4.56 -2.56
CA GLY A 388 -10.44 -4.51 -1.11
C GLY A 388 -11.35 -5.54 -0.41
N PRO A 389 -12.02 -5.18 0.70
CA PRO A 389 -12.84 -6.10 1.46
C PRO A 389 -13.95 -6.79 0.66
N ALA A 390 -14.53 -6.13 -0.33
CA ALA A 390 -15.61 -6.71 -1.13
C ALA A 390 -15.20 -8.00 -1.87
N VAL A 391 -13.94 -8.14 -2.24
CA VAL A 391 -13.43 -9.33 -2.94
C VAL A 391 -12.67 -10.29 -2.01
N ALA A 392 -12.55 -9.96 -0.73
CA ALA A 392 -11.82 -10.77 0.25
C ALA A 392 -12.67 -11.87 0.91
N HIS A 393 -13.97 -11.91 0.64
CA HIS A 393 -14.88 -12.95 1.15
C HIS A 393 -14.83 -14.24 0.34
N SER A 394 -15.39 -15.32 0.87
CA SER A 394 -15.46 -16.63 0.20
C SER A 394 -16.23 -16.60 -1.14
N ASN A 395 -17.05 -15.57 -1.37
CA ASN A 395 -17.77 -15.28 -2.60
C ASN A 395 -17.19 -14.08 -3.38
N GLY A 396 -15.97 -13.65 -3.05
CA GLY A 396 -15.33 -12.46 -3.63
C GLY A 396 -15.19 -12.51 -5.16
N LEU A 397 -14.95 -13.71 -5.72
CA LEU A 397 -14.89 -13.88 -7.17
C LEU A 397 -16.21 -13.52 -7.85
N PHE A 398 -17.35 -13.90 -7.27
CA PHE A 398 -18.67 -13.48 -7.75
C PHE A 398 -18.79 -11.96 -7.79
N HIS A 399 -18.36 -11.26 -6.73
CA HIS A 399 -18.44 -9.80 -6.68
C HIS A 399 -17.62 -9.15 -7.80
N ALA A 400 -16.39 -9.59 -8.00
CA ALA A 400 -15.54 -9.06 -9.07
C ALA A 400 -16.13 -9.35 -10.46
N LEU A 401 -16.67 -10.55 -10.71
CA LEU A 401 -17.34 -10.89 -11.97
C LEU A 401 -18.59 -10.03 -12.20
N ALA A 402 -19.41 -9.80 -11.16
CA ALA A 402 -20.61 -8.97 -11.24
C ALA A 402 -20.29 -7.51 -11.62
N VAL A 403 -19.23 -6.95 -11.02
CA VAL A 403 -18.75 -5.60 -11.35
C VAL A 403 -18.17 -5.54 -12.76
N ASN A 404 -17.45 -6.57 -13.20
CA ASN A 404 -16.94 -6.67 -14.57
C ASN A 404 -18.08 -6.73 -15.60
N ALA A 405 -19.15 -7.49 -15.32
CA ALA A 405 -20.33 -7.56 -16.17
C ALA A 405 -21.08 -6.21 -16.22
N LEU A 406 -21.11 -5.47 -15.11
CA LEU A 406 -21.65 -4.11 -15.09
C LEU A 406 -20.82 -3.16 -15.96
N ASN A 407 -19.48 -3.23 -15.93
CA ASN A 407 -18.60 -2.45 -16.81
C ASN A 407 -18.80 -2.76 -18.29
N ASP A 408 -18.97 -4.05 -18.63
CA ASP A 408 -19.29 -4.47 -20.01
C ASP A 408 -20.64 -3.87 -20.48
N LEU A 409 -21.67 -3.93 -19.61
CA LEU A 409 -22.99 -3.30 -19.86
C LEU A 409 -22.90 -1.79 -20.01
N LEU A 410 -22.07 -1.11 -19.21
CA LEU A 410 -21.85 0.33 -19.29
C LEU A 410 -20.99 0.73 -20.51
N GLY A 411 -20.34 -0.23 -21.19
CA GLY A 411 -19.41 0.05 -22.27
C GLY A 411 -18.14 0.75 -21.79
N ALA A 412 -17.70 0.41 -20.57
CA ALA A 412 -16.58 1.07 -19.92
C ALA A 412 -15.22 0.37 -20.14
N VAL A 413 -15.19 -0.77 -20.85
CA VAL A 413 -13.96 -1.57 -21.03
C VAL A 413 -13.14 -1.01 -22.18
N GLU A 414 -11.89 -0.64 -21.91
CA GLU A 414 -10.95 -0.02 -22.85
C GLU A 414 -11.54 1.22 -23.58
N GLN A 415 -12.37 1.98 -22.87
CA GLN A 415 -12.95 3.21 -23.33
C GLN A 415 -12.61 4.40 -22.41
N PRO A 416 -12.53 5.64 -22.95
CA PRO A 416 -12.29 6.83 -22.13
C PRO A 416 -13.27 6.94 -20.96
N GLY A 417 -12.73 7.18 -19.76
CA GLY A 417 -13.50 7.24 -18.51
C GLY A 417 -13.86 5.88 -17.93
N GLY A 418 -13.32 4.79 -18.47
CA GLY A 418 -13.56 3.42 -18.03
C GLY A 418 -12.30 2.74 -17.46
N ILE A 419 -12.21 1.43 -17.68
CA ILE A 419 -11.06 0.61 -17.28
C ILE A 419 -10.18 0.28 -18.48
N PHE A 420 -8.87 0.30 -18.27
CA PHE A 420 -7.84 -0.09 -19.21
C PHE A 420 -6.93 -1.15 -18.60
N PHE A 421 -6.23 -1.88 -19.45
CA PHE A 421 -5.20 -2.82 -19.04
C PHE A 421 -3.86 -2.35 -19.58
N THR A 422 -2.98 -1.90 -18.67
CA THR A 422 -1.64 -1.38 -19.02
C THR A 422 -0.88 -2.41 -19.86
N PRO A 423 -0.38 -2.06 -21.08
CA PRO A 423 0.36 -2.99 -21.90
C PRO A 423 1.60 -3.54 -21.19
N GLY A 424 1.80 -4.85 -21.25
CA GLY A 424 2.89 -5.53 -20.54
C GLY A 424 2.73 -5.54 -19.01
N GLY A 425 1.56 -5.14 -18.47
CA GLY A 425 1.28 -5.03 -17.05
C GLY A 425 1.09 -6.35 -16.30
N HIS A 426 1.15 -7.52 -16.96
CA HIS A 426 0.99 -8.81 -16.26
C HIS A 426 1.99 -8.98 -15.12
N SER A 427 1.52 -9.39 -13.95
CA SER A 427 2.30 -9.71 -12.74
C SER A 427 2.01 -11.14 -12.32
N PRO A 428 2.98 -11.86 -11.73
CA PRO A 428 2.69 -13.12 -11.07
C PRO A 428 1.58 -12.93 -10.05
N THR A 429 0.58 -13.81 -10.07
CA THR A 429 -0.49 -13.76 -9.08
C THR A 429 0.03 -14.31 -7.76
N PRO A 430 0.00 -13.53 -6.66
CA PRO A 430 0.36 -14.04 -5.34
C PRO A 430 -0.56 -15.18 -4.92
N ASP A 431 0.03 -16.25 -4.38
CA ASP A 431 -0.71 -17.36 -3.79
C ASP A 431 -0.23 -17.61 -2.35
N PRO A 432 -0.99 -17.17 -1.34
CA PRO A 432 -0.62 -17.40 0.06
C PRO A 432 -0.47 -18.87 0.44
N GLN A 433 -1.15 -19.78 -0.23
CA GLN A 433 -1.03 -21.23 0.01
C GLN A 433 0.35 -21.77 -0.41
N SER A 434 1.02 -21.09 -1.34
CA SER A 434 2.37 -21.47 -1.78
C SER A 434 3.41 -21.44 -0.65
N LEU A 435 3.17 -20.70 0.45
CA LEU A 435 4.03 -20.71 1.65
C LEU A 435 4.12 -22.09 2.31
N HIS A 436 3.16 -22.98 2.12
CA HIS A 436 3.26 -24.36 2.63
C HIS A 436 4.44 -25.14 2.03
N ALA A 437 4.95 -24.73 0.88
CA ALA A 437 6.16 -25.31 0.29
C ALA A 437 7.40 -25.11 1.19
N LEU A 438 7.38 -24.12 2.09
CA LEU A 438 8.45 -23.92 3.08
C LEU A 438 8.60 -25.10 4.06
N SER A 439 7.54 -25.90 4.25
CA SER A 439 7.57 -27.07 5.13
C SER A 439 8.62 -28.14 4.72
N THR A 440 8.96 -28.18 3.45
CA THR A 440 9.94 -29.12 2.87
C THR A 440 11.24 -28.45 2.44
N ALA A 441 11.33 -27.13 2.60
CA ALA A 441 12.51 -26.38 2.20
C ALA A 441 13.69 -26.64 3.14
N LYS A 442 14.87 -26.92 2.57
CA LYS A 442 16.15 -27.01 3.28
C LYS A 442 16.89 -25.68 3.34
N LEU A 443 16.60 -24.82 2.41
CA LEU A 443 17.11 -23.44 2.34
C LEU A 443 15.99 -22.51 1.93
N VAL A 444 15.75 -21.48 2.74
CA VAL A 444 14.80 -20.40 2.43
C VAL A 444 15.58 -19.12 2.21
N VAL A 445 15.35 -18.46 1.09
CA VAL A 445 15.90 -17.14 0.76
C VAL A 445 14.76 -16.13 0.72
N VAL A 446 14.84 -15.10 1.54
CA VAL A 446 13.81 -14.06 1.65
C VAL A 446 14.33 -12.76 1.06
N ASP A 447 13.58 -12.21 0.11
CA ASP A 447 13.91 -10.98 -0.57
C ASP A 447 12.74 -9.99 -0.55
N GLU A 448 12.92 -8.84 0.10
CA GLU A 448 11.93 -7.77 0.23
C GLU A 448 10.57 -8.19 0.85
N ALA A 449 10.47 -9.34 1.51
CA ALA A 449 9.22 -9.86 2.07
C ALA A 449 9.33 -10.07 3.60
N ASN A 450 8.22 -9.88 4.32
CA ASN A 450 8.16 -10.13 5.77
C ASN A 450 6.95 -11.00 6.12
N PRO A 451 6.91 -12.27 5.66
CA PRO A 451 5.74 -13.14 5.83
C PRO A 451 5.45 -13.52 7.28
N VAL A 452 6.43 -13.54 8.18
CA VAL A 452 6.17 -13.81 9.62
C VAL A 452 5.35 -12.70 10.26
N TYR A 453 5.55 -11.45 9.84
CA TYR A 453 4.76 -10.31 10.29
C TYR A 453 3.36 -10.28 9.67
N SER A 454 3.30 -10.45 8.35
CA SER A 454 2.11 -10.08 7.59
C SER A 454 1.17 -11.26 7.28
N ALA A 455 1.61 -12.50 7.45
CA ALA A 455 0.76 -13.66 7.20
C ALA A 455 -0.30 -13.86 8.30
N PRO A 456 -1.53 -14.21 7.94
CA PRO A 456 -2.52 -14.64 8.92
C PRO A 456 -2.01 -15.79 9.78
N ALA A 457 -2.32 -15.79 11.07
CA ALA A 457 -1.88 -16.81 12.03
C ALA A 457 -2.28 -18.25 11.61
N ALA A 458 -3.40 -18.38 10.89
CA ALA A 458 -3.87 -19.67 10.37
C ALA A 458 -2.88 -20.35 9.40
N LEU A 459 -2.01 -19.60 8.72
CA LEU A 459 -0.98 -20.14 7.84
C LEU A 459 0.25 -20.66 8.59
N LYS A 460 0.36 -20.42 9.90
CA LYS A 460 1.44 -20.90 10.78
C LYS A 460 2.85 -20.61 10.24
N VAL A 461 3.02 -19.48 9.56
CA VAL A 461 4.26 -19.14 8.85
C VAL A 461 5.45 -19.06 9.80
N ARG A 462 5.24 -18.56 11.01
CA ARG A 462 6.29 -18.53 12.05
C ARG A 462 6.86 -19.94 12.28
N GLU A 463 6.01 -20.96 12.45
CA GLU A 463 6.44 -22.33 12.68
C GLU A 463 7.24 -22.90 11.49
N LEU A 464 6.91 -22.48 10.25
CA LEU A 464 7.66 -22.88 9.06
C LEU A 464 9.09 -22.32 9.10
N PHE A 465 9.24 -21.05 9.46
CA PHE A 465 10.56 -20.42 9.60
C PHE A 465 11.35 -20.95 10.80
N GLU A 466 10.69 -21.28 11.91
CA GLU A 466 11.33 -21.92 13.08
C GLU A 466 11.96 -23.26 12.71
N LYS A 467 11.29 -24.05 11.86
CA LYS A 467 11.71 -25.41 11.47
C LYS A 467 12.65 -25.43 10.25
N ALA A 468 12.75 -24.34 9.48
CA ALA A 468 13.57 -24.32 8.28
C ALA A 468 15.05 -24.57 8.63
N PRO A 469 15.75 -25.51 7.95
CA PRO A 469 17.14 -25.86 8.29
C PRO A 469 18.11 -24.69 8.12
N PHE A 470 17.92 -23.84 7.10
CA PHE A 470 18.73 -22.65 6.88
C PHE A 470 17.91 -21.54 6.20
N VAL A 471 18.04 -20.31 6.71
CA VAL A 471 17.33 -19.14 6.22
C VAL A 471 18.32 -18.01 5.94
N VAL A 472 18.27 -17.45 4.74
CA VAL A 472 19.00 -16.24 4.33
C VAL A 472 18.00 -15.11 4.07
N SER A 473 18.23 -13.95 4.67
CA SER A 473 17.41 -12.76 4.47
C SER A 473 18.21 -11.63 3.86
N PHE A 474 17.64 -10.96 2.84
CA PHE A 474 18.19 -9.73 2.27
C PHE A 474 17.54 -8.46 2.87
N SER A 475 17.08 -8.52 4.10
CA SER A 475 16.51 -7.38 4.80
C SER A 475 17.58 -6.39 5.24
N SER A 476 17.29 -5.10 5.11
CA SER A 476 18.15 -4.03 5.68
C SER A 476 17.93 -3.83 7.18
N PHE A 477 17.05 -4.62 7.81
CA PHE A 477 16.68 -4.54 9.23
C PHE A 477 16.53 -5.94 9.82
N VAL A 478 16.58 -6.03 11.15
CA VAL A 478 16.10 -7.23 11.84
C VAL A 478 14.59 -7.10 11.99
N ASP A 479 13.85 -7.57 10.98
CA ASP A 479 12.39 -7.63 10.99
C ASP A 479 11.89 -8.98 11.54
N ASP A 480 10.54 -9.16 11.63
CA ASP A 480 9.95 -10.36 12.20
C ASP A 480 10.36 -11.65 11.47
N THR A 481 10.59 -11.59 10.16
CA THR A 481 11.04 -12.74 9.37
C THR A 481 12.55 -12.92 9.47
N SER A 482 13.31 -11.85 9.34
CA SER A 482 14.78 -11.91 9.42
C SER A 482 15.29 -12.28 10.81
N ALA A 483 14.50 -12.07 11.88
CA ALA A 483 14.79 -12.61 13.20
C ALA A 483 14.94 -14.14 13.23
N TYR A 484 14.35 -14.83 12.26
CA TYR A 484 14.47 -16.28 12.06
C TYR A 484 15.60 -16.66 11.09
N ALA A 485 16.32 -15.71 10.52
CA ALA A 485 17.40 -15.99 9.59
C ALA A 485 18.64 -16.56 10.29
N ASP A 486 19.41 -17.37 9.57
CA ASP A 486 20.75 -17.80 9.94
C ASP A 486 21.79 -16.77 9.48
N LEU A 487 21.54 -16.16 8.31
CA LEU A 487 22.32 -15.06 7.74
C LEU A 487 21.39 -13.92 7.31
N ILE A 488 21.78 -12.69 7.67
CA ILE A 488 21.17 -11.49 7.09
C ILE A 488 22.24 -10.79 6.25
N LEU A 489 21.97 -10.65 4.96
CA LEU A 489 22.80 -9.99 3.97
C LEU A 489 22.17 -8.63 3.64
N PRO A 490 22.50 -7.56 4.37
CA PRO A 490 21.75 -6.32 4.33
C PRO A 490 21.85 -5.64 2.96
N ASP A 491 20.69 -5.44 2.34
CA ASP A 491 20.56 -4.76 1.07
C ASP A 491 20.84 -3.27 1.17
N HIS A 492 21.25 -2.67 0.08
CA HIS A 492 21.19 -1.21 -0.10
C HIS A 492 19.74 -0.74 -0.02
N THR A 493 19.53 0.48 0.46
CA THR A 493 18.23 1.12 0.30
C THR A 493 18.06 1.61 -1.15
N PHE A 494 16.81 1.93 -1.52
CA PHE A 494 16.46 2.39 -2.87
C PHE A 494 17.17 3.67 -3.30
N LEU A 495 17.70 4.48 -2.36
CA LEU A 495 18.48 5.69 -2.64
C LEU A 495 19.96 5.40 -2.91
N GLU A 496 20.43 4.24 -2.52
CA GLU A 496 21.84 3.82 -2.59
C GLU A 496 22.09 2.80 -3.71
N SER A 497 21.07 2.34 -4.39
CA SER A 497 21.14 1.27 -5.40
C SER A 497 20.47 1.68 -6.69
N TRP A 498 20.78 0.96 -7.77
CA TRP A 498 19.98 0.95 -8.97
C TRP A 498 18.60 0.40 -8.65
N ALA A 499 17.57 1.07 -9.12
CA ALA A 499 16.18 0.69 -8.94
C ALA A 499 15.44 0.76 -10.27
N ASP A 500 14.52 -0.18 -10.46
CA ASP A 500 13.61 -0.18 -11.60
C ASP A 500 12.23 -0.64 -11.18
N THR A 501 11.23 -0.30 -11.98
CA THR A 501 9.87 -0.77 -11.81
C THR A 501 9.13 -0.75 -13.14
N THR A 502 8.24 -1.72 -13.34
CA THR A 502 7.27 -1.76 -14.43
C THR A 502 5.90 -2.00 -13.81
N PRO A 503 5.16 -0.93 -13.44
CA PRO A 503 3.87 -1.06 -12.77
C PRO A 503 2.87 -1.88 -13.57
N GLU A 504 2.03 -2.64 -12.87
CA GLU A 504 0.96 -3.43 -13.47
C GLU A 504 -0.19 -2.56 -13.96
N SER A 505 -0.41 -1.43 -13.28
CA SER A 505 -1.54 -0.53 -13.50
C SER A 505 -1.18 0.90 -13.09
N GLY A 506 -2.10 1.83 -13.26
CA GLY A 506 -1.93 3.25 -12.92
C GLY A 506 -1.59 4.13 -14.12
N SER A 507 -1.29 3.53 -15.27
CA SER A 507 -1.12 4.21 -16.56
C SER A 507 -1.81 3.44 -17.67
N ILE A 508 -2.38 4.13 -18.63
CA ILE A 508 -2.95 3.52 -19.86
C ILE A 508 -1.83 3.03 -20.77
N GLU A 509 -0.68 3.71 -20.75
CA GLU A 509 0.50 3.35 -21.53
C GLU A 509 1.46 2.48 -20.71
N ALA A 510 2.29 1.70 -21.39
CA ALA A 510 3.37 0.96 -20.74
C ALA A 510 4.39 1.91 -20.14
N VAL A 511 4.71 1.70 -18.88
CA VAL A 511 5.67 2.51 -18.13
C VAL A 511 6.77 1.61 -17.58
N THR A 512 8.01 2.02 -17.80
CA THR A 512 9.17 1.43 -17.12
C THR A 512 10.05 2.56 -16.62
N THR A 513 10.27 2.62 -15.34
CA THR A 513 11.18 3.59 -14.70
C THR A 513 12.46 2.88 -14.30
N VAL A 514 13.60 3.48 -14.64
CA VAL A 514 14.94 3.03 -14.24
C VAL A 514 15.67 4.22 -13.66
N ALA A 515 16.28 4.04 -12.50
CA ALA A 515 17.01 5.09 -11.81
C ALA A 515 18.30 4.53 -11.18
N GLY A 516 19.37 5.32 -11.26
CA GLY A 516 20.61 5.04 -10.57
C GLY A 516 20.58 5.46 -9.10
N PRO A 517 21.63 5.10 -8.34
CA PRO A 517 21.76 5.54 -6.95
C PRO A 517 21.88 7.07 -6.86
N VAL A 518 21.14 7.67 -5.96
CA VAL A 518 21.17 9.12 -5.73
C VAL A 518 22.23 9.53 -4.73
N MET A 519 22.69 8.60 -3.91
CA MET A 519 23.74 8.79 -2.91
C MET A 519 24.63 7.54 -2.78
N LYS A 520 25.82 7.71 -2.22
CA LYS A 520 26.68 6.56 -1.89
C LYS A 520 26.10 5.82 -0.69
N PRO A 521 26.35 4.50 -0.58
CA PRO A 521 25.91 3.74 0.59
C PRO A 521 26.45 4.34 1.90
N LEU A 522 25.54 4.49 2.88
CA LEU A 522 25.91 4.96 4.23
C LEU A 522 26.70 3.89 4.99
N HIS A 523 26.36 2.63 4.76
CA HIS A 523 26.89 1.50 5.51
C HIS A 523 27.58 0.48 4.58
N GLN A 524 28.17 -0.54 5.16
CA GLN A 524 28.81 -1.67 4.45
C GLN A 524 27.76 -2.68 3.95
N THR A 525 26.69 -2.18 3.36
CA THR A 525 25.65 -2.99 2.72
C THR A 525 26.01 -3.25 1.25
N ARG A 526 25.27 -4.15 0.56
CA ARG A 526 25.47 -4.44 -0.87
C ARG A 526 24.12 -4.65 -1.55
N ALA A 527 24.02 -4.25 -2.81
CA ALA A 527 22.81 -4.54 -3.58
C ALA A 527 22.57 -6.03 -3.69
N THR A 528 21.36 -6.50 -3.36
CA THR A 528 20.99 -7.91 -3.45
C THR A 528 21.27 -8.50 -4.82
N ALA A 529 21.07 -7.72 -5.90
CA ALA A 529 21.39 -8.17 -7.25
C ALA A 529 22.87 -8.51 -7.42
N ASP A 530 23.78 -7.64 -6.95
CA ASP A 530 25.23 -7.89 -7.03
C ASP A 530 25.62 -9.11 -6.20
N VAL A 531 25.01 -9.28 -5.02
CA VAL A 531 25.26 -10.47 -4.16
C VAL A 531 24.83 -11.76 -4.85
N LEU A 532 23.62 -11.78 -5.45
CA LEU A 532 23.14 -12.98 -6.15
C LEU A 532 23.98 -13.30 -7.40
N ILE A 533 24.43 -12.29 -8.14
CA ILE A 533 25.32 -12.46 -9.30
C ILE A 533 26.68 -13.02 -8.84
N GLU A 534 27.24 -12.51 -7.75
CA GLU A 534 28.47 -13.04 -7.19
C GLU A 534 28.33 -14.48 -6.69
N VAL A 535 27.25 -14.78 -5.96
CA VAL A 535 26.94 -16.15 -5.50
C VAL A 535 26.82 -17.10 -6.69
N ALA A 536 26.12 -16.71 -7.76
CA ALA A 536 25.99 -17.49 -8.98
C ALA A 536 27.35 -17.88 -9.59
N GLY A 537 28.29 -16.93 -9.62
CA GLY A 537 29.64 -17.14 -10.14
C GLY A 537 30.54 -17.98 -9.23
N LYS A 538 30.29 -17.97 -7.91
CA LYS A 538 31.11 -18.68 -6.90
C LYS A 538 30.66 -20.13 -6.63
N LEU A 539 29.51 -20.56 -7.16
CA LEU A 539 29.07 -21.95 -7.04
C LEU A 539 30.07 -22.90 -7.71
N LYS A 540 30.21 -24.13 -7.23
CA LYS A 540 31.05 -25.17 -7.87
C LYS A 540 30.63 -25.47 -9.30
N SER A 541 29.33 -25.38 -9.58
CA SER A 541 28.75 -25.35 -10.92
C SER A 541 28.20 -23.95 -11.15
N PRO A 542 29.00 -23.02 -11.70
CA PRO A 542 28.58 -21.61 -11.83
C PRO A 542 27.32 -21.46 -12.65
N ILE A 543 26.42 -20.60 -12.19
CA ILE A 543 25.21 -20.22 -12.91
C ILE A 543 25.55 -19.03 -13.81
N ALA A 544 25.47 -19.23 -15.12
CA ALA A 544 25.69 -18.15 -16.09
C ALA A 544 24.48 -17.21 -16.10
N LEU A 545 24.60 -16.04 -15.51
CA LEU A 545 23.63 -14.96 -15.59
C LEU A 545 24.06 -13.98 -16.68
N PRO A 546 23.10 -13.34 -17.42
CA PRO A 546 23.43 -12.41 -18.49
C PRO A 546 23.98 -11.06 -18.01
N TRP A 547 23.89 -10.78 -16.71
CA TRP A 547 24.31 -9.53 -16.10
C TRP A 547 25.50 -9.73 -15.17
N LYS A 548 26.38 -8.75 -15.08
CA LYS A 548 27.55 -8.75 -14.18
C LYS A 548 27.36 -7.84 -12.97
N THR A 549 26.46 -6.88 -13.05
CA THR A 549 26.20 -5.91 -11.99
C THR A 549 24.72 -5.55 -11.89
N ALA A 550 24.32 -4.99 -10.75
CA ALA A 550 22.98 -4.42 -10.55
C ALA A 550 22.70 -3.30 -11.58
N GLU A 551 23.70 -2.55 -12.01
CA GLU A 551 23.58 -1.53 -13.06
C GLU A 551 23.21 -2.12 -14.41
N GLU A 552 23.97 -3.14 -14.86
CA GLU A 552 23.68 -3.84 -16.12
C GLU A 552 22.28 -4.47 -16.09
N LEU A 553 21.91 -5.07 -14.96
CA LEU A 553 20.58 -5.63 -14.74
C LEU A 553 19.51 -4.55 -14.90
N ALA A 554 19.63 -3.43 -14.17
CA ALA A 554 18.64 -2.35 -14.19
C ALA A 554 18.48 -1.69 -15.56
N LYS A 555 19.55 -1.60 -16.33
CA LYS A 555 19.56 -1.04 -17.70
C LYS A 555 19.17 -2.05 -18.78
N SER A 556 19.06 -3.33 -18.46
CA SER A 556 18.69 -4.35 -19.46
C SER A 556 17.27 -4.10 -19.99
N PRO A 557 16.94 -4.55 -21.20
CA PRO A 557 15.56 -4.48 -21.69
C PRO A 557 14.60 -5.16 -20.71
N ALA A 558 13.41 -4.60 -20.54
CA ALA A 558 12.37 -5.29 -19.80
C ALA A 558 12.05 -6.60 -20.54
N SER A 559 12.08 -7.72 -19.83
CA SER A 559 11.58 -8.98 -20.40
C SER A 559 10.12 -8.74 -20.78
N SER A 560 9.78 -8.93 -22.04
CA SER A 560 8.37 -8.93 -22.45
C SER A 560 7.69 -10.07 -21.71
N PRO A 561 6.72 -9.80 -20.84
CA PRO A 561 5.96 -10.88 -20.22
C PRO A 561 5.28 -11.67 -21.34
N GLN A 562 5.36 -12.99 -21.28
CA GLN A 562 4.51 -13.79 -22.14
C GLN A 562 3.06 -13.41 -21.86
N PRO A 563 2.23 -13.19 -22.90
CA PRO A 563 0.82 -12.96 -22.67
C PRO A 563 0.28 -14.14 -21.85
N PRO A 564 -0.49 -13.89 -20.80
CA PRO A 564 -1.08 -14.95 -20.00
C PRO A 564 -1.90 -15.85 -20.92
N GLN A 565 -1.79 -17.16 -20.74
CA GLN A 565 -2.72 -18.09 -21.37
C GLN A 565 -4.14 -17.68 -20.93
N ALA A 566 -5.06 -17.58 -21.89
CA ALA A 566 -6.44 -17.21 -21.60
C ALA A 566 -6.96 -18.07 -20.45
N ALA A 567 -7.33 -17.46 -19.35
CA ALA A 567 -7.88 -18.19 -18.21
C ALA A 567 -9.08 -19.00 -18.66
N ARG A 568 -9.09 -20.28 -18.27
CA ARG A 568 -10.23 -21.15 -18.50
C ARG A 568 -11.46 -20.58 -17.81
N ALA A 569 -12.63 -20.66 -18.43
CA ALA A 569 -13.88 -20.28 -17.78
C ALA A 569 -13.99 -21.02 -16.43
N PRO A 570 -14.57 -20.40 -15.39
CA PRO A 570 -14.69 -21.04 -14.10
C PRO A 570 -15.49 -22.33 -14.22
N GLU A 571 -14.94 -23.41 -13.71
CA GLU A 571 -15.70 -24.64 -13.50
C GLU A 571 -16.61 -24.41 -12.28
N GLY A 572 -17.93 -24.32 -12.50
CA GLY A 572 -18.93 -24.24 -11.43
C GLY A 572 -19.48 -22.85 -11.14
N ALA A 573 -20.25 -22.73 -10.08
CA ALA A 573 -21.17 -21.65 -9.72
C ALA A 573 -20.55 -20.26 -9.41
N ALA A 574 -19.39 -19.90 -9.95
CA ALA A 574 -18.75 -18.61 -9.68
C ALA A 574 -19.56 -17.41 -10.19
N GLY A 575 -20.42 -17.60 -11.20
CA GLY A 575 -21.33 -16.57 -11.74
C GLY A 575 -22.64 -16.41 -10.98
N ARG A 576 -22.85 -17.14 -9.89
CA ARG A 576 -24.07 -17.12 -9.08
C ARG A 576 -23.77 -16.66 -7.66
N TYR A 577 -24.66 -15.86 -7.10
CA TYR A 577 -24.56 -15.45 -5.71
C TYR A 577 -24.68 -16.64 -4.76
N SER A 578 -23.79 -16.71 -3.82
CA SER A 578 -23.91 -17.51 -2.60
C SER A 578 -23.56 -16.63 -1.41
N GLU A 579 -24.17 -16.89 -0.27
CA GLU A 579 -23.81 -16.13 0.94
C GLU A 579 -22.34 -16.36 1.32
N PRO A 580 -21.66 -15.33 1.82
CA PRO A 580 -20.29 -15.47 2.28
C PRO A 580 -20.27 -16.42 3.50
N ARG A 581 -19.26 -17.27 3.55
CA ARG A 581 -19.04 -18.16 4.70
C ARG A 581 -18.10 -17.48 5.68
N PHE A 582 -18.51 -17.42 6.94
CA PHE A 582 -17.72 -16.95 8.06
C PHE A 582 -17.47 -18.11 9.01
N ASP A 583 -16.28 -18.16 9.61
CA ASP A 583 -15.95 -19.15 10.62
C ASP A 583 -16.63 -18.79 11.95
N GLY A 584 -17.13 -19.80 12.66
CA GLY A 584 -17.78 -19.65 13.95
C GLY A 584 -19.31 -19.54 13.88
N ASP A 585 -19.93 -19.65 15.04
CA ASP A 585 -21.38 -19.53 15.21
C ASP A 585 -21.78 -18.07 15.37
N ALA A 586 -22.74 -17.59 14.58
CA ALA A 586 -23.23 -16.21 14.63
C ALA A 586 -23.80 -15.80 16.00
N ALA A 587 -24.31 -16.77 16.80
CA ALA A 587 -24.77 -16.50 18.17
C ALA A 587 -23.60 -16.18 19.12
N GLN A 588 -22.46 -16.82 18.92
CA GLN A 588 -21.24 -16.60 19.68
C GLN A 588 -20.41 -15.40 19.14
N PHE A 589 -20.39 -15.25 17.79
CA PHE A 589 -19.60 -14.26 17.08
C PHE A 589 -20.52 -13.39 16.20
N PRO A 590 -21.25 -12.43 16.83
CA PRO A 590 -22.28 -11.65 16.13
C PRO A 590 -21.70 -10.59 15.16
N PHE A 591 -20.38 -10.42 15.10
CA PHE A 591 -19.71 -9.44 14.25
C PHE A 591 -18.91 -10.14 13.15
N HIS A 592 -18.97 -9.56 11.94
CA HIS A 592 -18.16 -10.01 10.81
C HIS A 592 -16.76 -9.37 10.87
N PHE A 593 -15.72 -10.18 10.69
CA PHE A 593 -14.35 -9.68 10.50
C PHE A 593 -14.17 -9.23 9.04
N LEU A 594 -13.77 -7.98 8.84
CA LEU A 594 -13.50 -7.39 7.54
C LEU A 594 -12.02 -7.03 7.44
N PRO A 595 -11.17 -7.82 6.76
CA PRO A 595 -9.78 -7.46 6.53
C PRO A 595 -9.69 -6.31 5.53
N TYR A 596 -8.84 -5.32 5.81
CA TYR A 596 -8.57 -4.22 4.90
C TYR A 596 -7.12 -3.72 5.05
N LYS A 597 -6.57 -3.18 3.96
CA LYS A 597 -5.24 -2.57 3.96
C LYS A 597 -5.30 -1.19 4.62
N THR A 598 -4.31 -0.90 5.47
CA THR A 598 -4.05 0.46 5.96
C THR A 598 -2.79 1.02 5.28
N PRO A 599 -2.61 2.34 5.21
CA PRO A 599 -1.37 2.92 4.71
C PRO A 599 -0.13 2.44 5.47
N GLN A 600 -0.27 2.15 6.76
CA GLN A 600 0.80 1.66 7.62
C GLN A 600 1.21 0.22 7.29
N PHE A 601 0.24 -0.66 7.04
CA PHE A 601 0.49 -2.05 6.69
C PHE A 601 1.03 -2.21 5.25
N GLY A 602 0.52 -1.41 4.33
CA GLY A 602 0.93 -1.38 2.93
C GLY A 602 0.67 -2.70 2.20
N ASP A 603 1.72 -3.23 1.57
CA ASP A 603 1.73 -4.53 0.89
C ASP A 603 2.18 -5.68 1.81
N GLY A 604 2.27 -5.45 3.11
CA GLY A 604 2.74 -6.45 4.07
C GLY A 604 4.25 -6.71 4.05
N SER A 605 5.02 -5.99 3.23
CA SER A 605 6.47 -6.12 3.24
C SER A 605 7.11 -5.60 4.54
N GLY A 606 6.32 -4.78 5.29
CA GLY A 606 6.71 -4.30 6.60
C GLY A 606 8.03 -3.54 6.56
N ALA A 607 8.11 -2.46 5.75
CA ALA A 607 9.29 -1.60 5.87
C ALA A 607 9.35 -1.04 7.29
N PRO A 608 10.24 -1.52 8.17
CA PRO A 608 10.20 -1.24 9.61
C PRO A 608 10.28 0.25 9.92
N ALA A 609 10.98 1.02 9.08
CA ALA A 609 11.15 2.44 9.27
C ALA A 609 9.87 3.25 9.10
N VAL A 610 8.97 2.84 8.20
CA VAL A 610 7.64 3.47 8.05
C VAL A 610 6.71 2.98 9.15
N ALA A 611 6.83 1.73 9.57
CA ALA A 611 6.07 1.16 10.67
C ALA A 611 6.53 1.68 12.04
N ALA A 612 7.83 1.85 12.30
CA ALA A 612 8.35 2.33 13.58
C ALA A 612 8.09 3.83 13.80
N GLY A 613 8.15 4.67 12.76
CA GLY A 613 7.67 6.06 12.84
C GLY A 613 6.17 6.15 13.14
N ASN A 614 5.43 5.10 12.81
CA ASN A 614 4.00 4.97 13.00
C ASN A 614 3.62 4.02 14.16
N ALA A 615 4.57 3.48 14.94
CA ALA A 615 4.23 2.59 16.06
C ALA A 615 3.28 3.25 17.08
N ARG A 616 3.30 4.59 17.19
CA ARG A 616 2.28 5.35 17.93
C ARG A 616 0.95 5.45 17.18
N SER A 617 0.94 5.36 15.85
CA SER A 617 -0.29 5.34 15.06
C SER A 617 -0.80 3.91 14.77
N ALA A 618 0.04 2.88 14.91
CA ALA A 618 -0.40 1.49 14.91
C ALA A 618 -1.33 1.20 16.11
N ASP A 619 -1.08 1.83 17.25
CA ASP A 619 -2.03 1.83 18.37
C ASP A 619 -3.38 2.50 18.01
N LEU A 620 -3.37 3.48 17.09
CA LEU A 620 -4.60 4.10 16.56
C LEU A 620 -5.20 3.26 15.41
N GLY A 621 -4.38 2.60 14.60
CA GLY A 621 -4.83 1.69 13.54
C GLY A 621 -5.52 0.44 14.09
N ASP A 622 -5.01 -0.12 15.17
CA ASP A 622 -5.67 -1.22 15.90
C ASP A 622 -7.03 -0.80 16.48
N VAL A 623 -7.19 0.48 16.87
CA VAL A 623 -8.47 1.04 17.33
C VAL A 623 -9.43 1.24 16.16
N GLU A 624 -8.96 1.66 15.00
CA GLU A 624 -9.79 1.77 13.79
C GLU A 624 -10.18 0.40 13.24
N GLN A 625 -9.30 -0.59 13.28
CA GLN A 625 -9.61 -1.97 12.90
C GLN A 625 -10.68 -2.61 13.82
N LEU A 626 -10.71 -2.23 15.09
CA LEU A 626 -11.70 -2.72 16.05
C LEU A 626 -12.98 -1.88 16.11
N GLY A 627 -12.93 -0.62 15.64
CA GLY A 627 -13.99 0.38 15.77
C GLY A 627 -14.93 0.51 14.57
N GLY A 628 -14.83 -0.35 13.56
CA GLY A 628 -15.63 -0.28 12.32
C GLY A 628 -17.13 -0.61 12.48
N ASN A 629 -17.72 -0.40 13.63
CA ASN A 629 -19.13 -0.67 13.86
C ASN A 629 -20.02 0.53 13.53
N GLN A 630 -21.09 0.26 12.84
CA GLN A 630 -22.13 1.24 12.51
C GLN A 630 -22.70 1.92 13.77
N SER A 631 -23.16 3.13 13.60
CA SER A 631 -23.56 4.09 14.64
C SER A 631 -24.61 3.64 15.68
N ALA A 632 -25.25 2.49 15.52
CA ALA A 632 -26.22 1.96 16.46
C ALA A 632 -25.60 1.34 17.74
N ASP A 633 -24.31 0.92 17.67
CA ASP A 633 -23.65 0.16 18.75
C ASP A 633 -22.54 0.92 19.49
N ARG A 634 -22.44 2.24 19.33
CA ARG A 634 -21.35 3.05 19.92
C ARG A 634 -21.23 2.93 21.44
N GLY A 635 -22.33 2.72 22.15
CA GLY A 635 -22.32 2.52 23.60
C GLY A 635 -21.75 1.18 24.06
N ALA A 636 -22.05 0.10 23.35
CA ALA A 636 -21.61 -1.25 23.69
C ALA A 636 -20.17 -1.54 23.23
N SER A 637 -19.71 -0.90 22.13
CA SER A 637 -18.38 -1.11 21.59
C SER A 637 -17.29 -0.41 22.40
N ALA A 638 -17.55 0.79 22.97
CA ALA A 638 -16.60 1.50 23.80
C ALA A 638 -16.23 0.73 25.08
N ASP A 639 -17.23 0.08 25.69
CA ASP A 639 -17.01 -0.71 26.91
C ASP A 639 -16.28 -2.04 26.62
N ARG A 640 -16.51 -2.64 25.44
CA ARG A 640 -15.82 -3.85 25.00
C ARG A 640 -14.39 -3.57 24.50
N ALA A 641 -14.15 -2.44 23.83
CA ALA A 641 -12.81 -2.01 23.46
C ALA A 641 -11.95 -1.72 24.70
N GLY A 642 -12.53 -1.13 25.75
CA GLY A 642 -11.89 -0.95 27.05
C GLY A 642 -11.51 -2.28 27.73
N ARG A 643 -12.37 -3.30 27.64
CA ARG A 643 -12.11 -4.65 28.18
C ARG A 643 -11.09 -5.43 27.35
N SER A 644 -11.10 -5.29 26.02
CA SER A 644 -10.10 -5.88 25.15
C SER A 644 -8.72 -5.26 25.38
N ARG A 645 -8.64 -3.92 25.55
CA ARG A 645 -7.39 -3.24 25.93
C ARG A 645 -6.84 -3.74 27.26
N ARG A 646 -7.68 -3.94 28.28
CA ARG A 646 -7.23 -4.49 29.58
C ARG A 646 -6.73 -5.93 29.45
N ARG A 647 -7.35 -6.76 28.60
CA ARG A 647 -6.87 -8.12 28.33
C ARG A 647 -5.56 -8.14 27.53
N HIS A 648 -5.37 -7.21 26.62
CA HIS A 648 -4.12 -7.10 25.85
C HIS A 648 -2.96 -6.55 26.70
N LEU A 649 -3.24 -5.58 27.59
CA LEU A 649 -2.27 -5.10 28.58
C LEU A 649 -1.92 -6.19 29.60
N ALA A 650 -2.90 -6.96 30.06
CA ALA A 650 -2.66 -8.09 30.98
C ALA A 650 -1.86 -9.24 30.30
N ALA A 651 -2.00 -9.44 29.00
CA ALA A 651 -1.20 -10.41 28.25
C ALA A 651 0.25 -9.94 27.97
N ARG A 652 0.50 -8.62 28.00
CA ARG A 652 1.86 -8.05 27.92
C ARG A 652 2.59 -8.03 29.27
N ASP A 653 1.85 -8.00 30.37
CA ASP A 653 2.39 -8.09 31.74
C ASP A 653 2.38 -9.55 32.26
N GLY A 654 2.76 -10.50 31.46
CA GLY A 654 3.00 -11.88 31.88
C GLY A 654 4.07 -11.93 32.97
N PRO A 655 3.99 -12.88 33.92
CA PRO A 655 4.78 -12.83 35.14
C PRO A 655 6.27 -12.77 34.83
N ARG A 656 6.94 -11.75 35.34
CA ARG A 656 8.40 -11.73 35.46
C ARG A 656 8.78 -12.90 36.37
N ALA A 657 9.63 -13.77 35.90
CA ALA A 657 10.20 -14.86 36.69
C ALA A 657 10.87 -14.28 37.92
N GLY A 658 10.35 -14.64 39.09
CA GLY A 658 10.99 -14.32 40.36
C GLY A 658 10.08 -13.81 41.45
N ASP A 659 8.97 -14.50 41.78
CA ASP A 659 8.37 -14.40 43.12
C ASP A 659 7.80 -15.77 43.50
N ASP A 660 8.42 -16.31 44.53
CA ASP A 660 8.06 -17.55 45.19
C ASP A 660 6.64 -17.51 45.74
N LEU A 661 5.87 -18.53 45.45
CA LEU A 661 4.58 -18.80 46.11
C LEU A 661 4.84 -19.59 47.40
N PRO A 662 4.36 -19.18 48.56
CA PRO A 662 4.19 -20.08 49.70
C PRO A 662 2.87 -20.85 49.52
N GLY A 663 2.94 -22.16 49.65
CA GLY A 663 1.81 -23.03 49.71
C GLY A 663 0.99 -22.80 51.01
N ASP A 664 -0.31 -23.04 50.96
CA ASP A 664 -1.02 -23.96 51.84
C ASP A 664 -2.56 -23.95 51.63
N ARG A 665 -3.05 -25.17 51.53
CA ARG A 665 -4.25 -25.78 52.12
C ARG A 665 -5.63 -25.07 52.00
N ALA A 666 -6.48 -25.61 51.29
CA ALA A 666 -7.65 -26.46 51.64
C ALA A 666 -8.54 -26.64 50.39
#